data_9c5117985f71d3b599f3f2fb5e336e82
#
_entry.id   9c5117985f71d3b599f3f2fb5e336e82
#
_cell.length_a   1.000
_cell.length_b   1.000
_cell.length_c   1.000
_cell.angle_alpha   90.00
_cell.angle_beta   90.00
_cell.angle_gamma   90.00
#
_symmetry.space_group_name_H-M   'P 1'
#
loop_
_entity.id
_entity.type
_entity.pdbx_description
1 polymer ?
#
loop_
_entity_poly.entity_id
_entity_poly.type
_entity_poly.pdbx_seq_one_letter_code
_entity_poly.pdbx_strand_id
1 'polypeptide(L)'
;HDPEAGARCTISYAAVELRTHLLQMEPDAQICFVSQRHNGKAAIELHADSLTASGDAYALLPQKDGLLIRGAGRVGVLYGVYEFLKMQGWRWLEPGTAGEYAPEPGCGLLWPKNAVHDASASTLGRGFSIEGALKESADLLIWMARNRMNAYGDRPNTRALMRKLGIVMRDGGHIFEAILAPDRPTPSGRTLWDAHPEWYGTPAHGPKSRQTALQTQFCVSQPELIPYLCEELLRHIMGPWHEADEIDVWGLDTWGSVCTCERCRALGNGTDQMLHMASHFRSFLDRARAAGRLDHDVKMALIAYEGTSTLAPPERPIPQNLLDAGDYLIYAPIVRCYAHGFDDPGCSYNRAYASALSGWNQIRPHLPVMVLEYYNVSKFEDLPLLFTHSMAHDFQVYRRTGAAGFVYMHVPLVNWGMRALTQVLFAELAWDPDADIAKIKAEFLSRRYGAYAGRLRSVYDQIDMASQQITSWRAWKDRSLLSRLQSWNGGRPERPLQVDDHFQTPEAFDTAGEQMLSLLQAALLTLRETLSAVKHDTAAIRTDIVTAVNPAQQRSAQQSAQLRHALEEDLRLLVYGTDTMQLMLRMGQYYTALYAGCDDRAALLWRQIDTLEQRLEQYYMPLTFSTDCLDLISNDALTRTQLREVIARCRKFRIDQHWEDAVC
;
A
#
# COMPACT_ATOMS: atom_id res chain seq x y z
N HIS A 1 -7.84 18.46 -19.27
CA HIS A 1 -6.78 17.47 -19.01
C HIS A 1 -5.37 18.08 -19.00
N ASP A 2 -5.24 19.40 -18.93
CA ASP A 2 -3.95 20.11 -18.83
C ASP A 2 -3.43 20.06 -17.38
N PRO A 3 -2.29 19.37 -17.09
CA PRO A 3 -1.73 19.25 -15.75
C PRO A 3 -1.32 20.59 -15.14
N GLU A 4 -0.75 21.52 -15.91
CA GLU A 4 -0.38 22.83 -15.41
C GLU A 4 -1.60 23.67 -15.01
N ALA A 5 -2.68 23.59 -15.79
CA ALA A 5 -3.94 24.23 -15.40
C ALA A 5 -4.47 23.62 -14.11
N GLY A 6 -4.31 22.29 -13.91
CA GLY A 6 -4.60 21.63 -12.64
C GLY A 6 -3.82 22.22 -11.47
N ALA A 7 -2.51 22.38 -11.61
CA ALA A 7 -1.64 22.97 -10.58
C ALA A 7 -2.05 24.42 -10.22
N ARG A 8 -2.38 25.25 -11.19
CA ARG A 8 -2.87 26.62 -10.96
C ARG A 8 -4.18 26.71 -10.20
N CYS A 9 -4.99 25.64 -10.20
CA CYS A 9 -6.27 25.56 -9.52
C CYS A 9 -6.20 25.07 -8.06
N THR A 10 -5.04 24.74 -7.50
CA THR A 10 -4.92 24.13 -6.15
C THR A 10 -5.56 25.02 -5.06
N ILE A 11 -5.25 26.32 -5.02
CA ILE A 11 -5.77 27.24 -3.98
C ILE A 11 -7.28 27.48 -4.17
N SER A 12 -7.73 27.64 -5.41
CA SER A 12 -9.16 27.76 -5.70
C SER A 12 -9.92 26.50 -5.30
N TYR A 13 -9.33 25.32 -5.55
CA TYR A 13 -9.88 24.05 -5.11
C TYR A 13 -9.94 23.95 -3.57
N ALA A 14 -8.87 24.36 -2.88
CA ALA A 14 -8.85 24.41 -1.41
C ALA A 14 -9.95 25.32 -0.85
N ALA A 15 -10.19 26.47 -1.49
CA ALA A 15 -11.28 27.38 -1.11
C ALA A 15 -12.67 26.76 -1.33
N VAL A 16 -12.86 26.03 -2.44
CA VAL A 16 -14.13 25.32 -2.72
C VAL A 16 -14.33 24.19 -1.71
N GLU A 17 -13.32 23.37 -1.41
CA GLU A 17 -13.37 22.32 -0.38
C GLU A 17 -13.76 22.93 0.98
N LEU A 18 -13.07 23.99 1.39
CA LEU A 18 -13.37 24.69 2.63
C LEU A 18 -14.84 25.13 2.69
N ARG A 19 -15.30 25.87 1.67
CA ARG A 19 -16.67 26.36 1.61
C ARG A 19 -17.69 25.23 1.64
N THR A 20 -17.46 24.17 0.87
CA THR A 20 -18.39 23.03 0.78
C THR A 20 -18.57 22.36 2.14
N HIS A 21 -17.48 22.07 2.83
CA HIS A 21 -17.52 21.41 4.13
C HIS A 21 -18.07 22.32 5.24
N LEU A 22 -17.77 23.62 5.21
CA LEU A 22 -18.35 24.57 6.16
C LEU A 22 -19.85 24.75 5.96
N LEU A 23 -20.36 24.77 4.74
CA LEU A 23 -21.82 24.82 4.48
C LEU A 23 -22.54 23.55 4.89
N GLN A 24 -21.87 22.41 4.88
CA GLN A 24 -22.46 21.18 5.43
C GLN A 24 -22.54 21.22 6.96
N MET A 25 -21.59 21.89 7.64
CA MET A 25 -21.64 22.10 9.09
C MET A 25 -22.65 23.18 9.48
N GLU A 26 -22.66 24.28 8.75
CA GLU A 26 -23.46 25.48 9.02
C GLU A 26 -24.32 25.79 7.79
N PRO A 27 -25.45 25.07 7.58
CA PRO A 27 -26.25 25.21 6.35
C PRO A 27 -26.86 26.60 6.15
N ASP A 28 -27.08 27.34 7.24
CA ASP A 28 -27.65 28.67 7.22
C ASP A 28 -26.58 29.78 7.05
N ALA A 29 -25.30 29.40 7.04
CA ALA A 29 -24.19 30.35 6.89
C ALA A 29 -24.13 30.89 5.46
N GLN A 30 -23.91 32.20 5.35
CA GLN A 30 -23.64 32.84 4.06
C GLN A 30 -22.14 32.95 3.83
N ILE A 31 -21.58 32.00 3.09
CA ILE A 31 -20.15 31.92 2.77
C ILE A 31 -19.94 32.28 1.30
N CYS A 32 -19.20 33.35 1.03
CA CYS A 32 -18.87 33.81 -0.32
C CYS A 32 -17.36 33.96 -0.50
N PHE A 33 -16.91 33.80 -1.74
CA PHE A 33 -15.53 34.12 -2.13
C PHE A 33 -15.42 35.63 -2.37
N VAL A 34 -14.37 36.20 -1.82
CA VAL A 34 -14.06 37.64 -2.01
C VAL A 34 -12.57 37.80 -2.31
N SER A 35 -12.23 38.81 -3.14
CA SER A 35 -10.83 39.13 -3.43
C SER A 35 -10.22 40.06 -2.39
N GLN A 36 -11.05 40.70 -1.57
CA GLN A 36 -10.63 41.62 -0.51
C GLN A 36 -11.49 41.44 0.72
N ARG A 37 -10.88 41.58 1.89
CA ARG A 37 -11.56 41.47 3.18
C ARG A 37 -12.56 42.61 3.37
N HIS A 38 -13.77 42.28 3.83
CA HIS A 38 -14.79 43.25 4.22
C HIS A 38 -14.71 43.51 5.73
N ASN A 39 -14.63 44.75 6.13
CA ASN A 39 -14.60 45.16 7.54
C ASN A 39 -15.82 44.68 8.30
N GLY A 40 -15.61 44.14 9.51
CA GLY A 40 -16.67 43.69 10.41
C GLY A 40 -17.25 42.30 10.04
N LYS A 41 -16.68 41.57 9.08
CA LYS A 41 -17.05 40.16 8.81
C LYS A 41 -15.88 39.24 9.08
N ALA A 42 -16.18 38.05 9.63
CA ALA A 42 -15.17 37.02 9.76
C ALA A 42 -14.68 36.54 8.39
N ALA A 43 -13.39 36.36 8.23
CA ALA A 43 -12.76 35.91 6.98
C ALA A 43 -11.74 34.80 7.22
N ILE A 44 -11.69 33.83 6.31
CA ILE A 44 -10.59 32.89 6.23
C ILE A 44 -9.79 33.25 4.98
N GLU A 45 -8.54 33.65 5.18
CA GLU A 45 -7.63 34.04 4.11
C GLU A 45 -6.75 32.83 3.75
N LEU A 46 -6.60 32.55 2.45
CA LEU A 46 -5.73 31.52 1.91
C LEU A 46 -4.52 32.17 1.24
N HIS A 47 -3.32 31.92 1.75
CA HIS A 47 -2.09 32.53 1.26
C HIS A 47 -1.00 31.48 1.04
N ALA A 48 -0.35 31.52 -0.12
CA ALA A 48 0.84 30.71 -0.39
C ALA A 48 2.07 31.64 -0.48
N ASP A 49 3.16 31.28 0.19
CA ASP A 49 4.43 32.02 0.14
C ASP A 49 5.04 31.96 -1.26
N SER A 50 4.81 30.85 -1.96
CA SER A 50 5.14 30.66 -3.37
C SER A 50 3.99 29.99 -4.11
N LEU A 51 3.58 30.57 -5.24
CA LEU A 51 2.56 29.97 -6.10
C LEU A 51 3.14 28.88 -7.01
N THR A 52 4.43 28.91 -7.26
CA THR A 52 5.13 27.94 -8.11
C THR A 52 5.64 26.74 -7.31
N ALA A 53 5.97 26.93 -6.04
CA ALA A 53 6.42 25.84 -5.17
C ALA A 53 5.25 24.92 -4.73
N SER A 54 5.54 23.63 -4.64
CA SER A 54 4.62 22.60 -4.12
C SER A 54 4.84 22.31 -2.63
N GLY A 55 5.55 23.17 -1.90
CA GLY A 55 5.84 22.97 -0.47
C GLY A 55 4.58 22.72 0.34
N ASP A 56 4.63 21.70 1.22
CA ASP A 56 3.49 21.14 1.92
C ASP A 56 3.33 21.63 3.38
N ALA A 57 4.33 22.36 3.92
CA ALA A 57 4.22 22.98 5.24
C ALA A 57 3.14 24.06 5.27
N TYR A 58 2.44 24.16 6.39
CA TYR A 58 1.35 25.12 6.59
C TYR A 58 1.32 25.72 7.98
N ALA A 59 0.59 26.85 8.11
CA ALA A 59 0.27 27.44 9.39
C ALA A 59 -1.19 27.91 9.42
N LEU A 60 -1.85 27.72 10.54
CA LEU A 60 -3.15 28.29 10.87
C LEU A 60 -2.90 29.45 11.85
N LEU A 61 -3.08 30.68 11.39
CA LEU A 61 -2.72 31.90 12.15
C LEU A 61 -3.99 32.66 12.53
N PRO A 62 -4.40 32.64 13.82
CA PRO A 62 -5.55 33.41 14.27
C PRO A 62 -5.40 34.90 13.93
N GLN A 63 -6.48 35.52 13.47
CA GLN A 63 -6.61 36.94 13.20
C GLN A 63 -7.70 37.53 14.07
N LYS A 64 -7.70 38.87 14.23
CA LYS A 64 -8.71 39.54 15.08
C LYS A 64 -10.14 39.16 14.71
N ASP A 65 -10.43 39.04 13.41
CA ASP A 65 -11.76 38.70 12.89
C ASP A 65 -11.66 37.56 11.88
N GLY A 66 -11.00 36.43 12.24
CA GLY A 66 -10.90 35.27 11.36
C GLY A 66 -9.61 34.46 11.46
N LEU A 67 -9.16 33.91 10.35
CA LEU A 67 -8.03 33.01 10.27
C LEU A 67 -7.23 33.27 8.97
N LEU A 68 -5.92 33.25 9.05
CA LEU A 68 -5.04 33.12 7.90
C LEU A 68 -4.52 31.68 7.82
N ILE A 69 -4.82 30.99 6.74
CA ILE A 69 -4.23 29.72 6.37
C ILE A 69 -3.09 30.00 5.41
N ARG A 70 -1.86 29.84 5.88
CA ARG A 70 -0.64 30.12 5.13
C ARG A 70 0.07 28.82 4.78
N GLY A 71 0.44 28.63 3.52
CA GLY A 71 1.23 27.48 3.05
C GLY A 71 2.59 27.91 2.52
N ALA A 72 3.64 27.11 2.74
CA ALA A 72 4.94 27.30 2.11
C ALA A 72 4.84 27.30 0.57
N GLY A 73 3.90 26.51 0.05
CA GLY A 73 3.47 26.48 -1.34
C GLY A 73 1.96 26.31 -1.46
N ARG A 74 1.47 26.13 -2.67
CA ARG A 74 0.04 25.94 -2.95
C ARG A 74 -0.54 24.68 -2.27
N VAL A 75 0.27 23.63 -2.11
CA VAL A 75 -0.14 22.37 -1.47
C VAL A 75 -0.26 22.53 0.04
N GLY A 76 0.65 23.32 0.66
CA GLY A 76 0.55 23.67 2.08
C GLY A 76 -0.75 24.41 2.40
N VAL A 77 -1.24 25.28 1.50
CA VAL A 77 -2.56 25.92 1.67
C VAL A 77 -3.67 24.86 1.69
N LEU A 78 -3.65 23.90 0.77
CA LEU A 78 -4.64 22.81 0.70
C LEU A 78 -4.61 21.97 1.99
N TYR A 79 -3.43 21.61 2.47
CA TYR A 79 -3.27 20.84 3.71
C TYR A 79 -3.69 21.64 4.94
N GLY A 80 -3.40 22.94 4.98
CA GLY A 80 -3.89 23.82 6.05
C GLY A 80 -5.42 23.92 6.07
N VAL A 81 -6.08 23.91 4.91
CA VAL A 81 -7.55 23.84 4.83
C VAL A 81 -8.05 22.51 5.40
N TYR A 82 -7.46 21.38 5.03
CA TYR A 82 -7.86 20.08 5.58
C TYR A 82 -7.59 19.96 7.07
N GLU A 83 -6.49 20.52 7.58
CA GLU A 83 -6.23 20.57 9.01
C GLU A 83 -7.28 21.42 9.74
N PHE A 84 -7.63 22.60 9.21
CA PHE A 84 -8.70 23.40 9.79
C PHE A 84 -10.05 22.64 9.80
N LEU A 85 -10.37 21.91 8.74
CA LEU A 85 -11.55 21.05 8.68
C LEU A 85 -11.47 19.88 9.68
N LYS A 86 -10.29 19.25 9.85
CA LYS A 86 -10.06 18.26 10.91
C LYS A 86 -10.30 18.83 12.31
N MET A 87 -9.91 20.07 12.57
CA MET A 87 -10.21 20.79 13.82
C MET A 87 -11.71 21.00 14.02
N GLN A 88 -12.48 21.20 12.95
CA GLN A 88 -13.95 21.26 13.01
C GLN A 88 -14.60 19.90 13.29
N GLY A 89 -13.85 18.81 13.19
CA GLY A 89 -14.34 17.46 13.44
C GLY A 89 -14.53 16.59 12.19
N TRP A 90 -14.20 17.10 10.99
CA TRP A 90 -14.19 16.29 9.77
C TRP A 90 -13.15 15.19 9.84
N ARG A 91 -13.51 14.02 9.34
CA ARG A 91 -12.57 12.91 9.12
C ARG A 91 -12.88 12.19 7.83
N TRP A 92 -11.82 11.75 7.14
CA TRP A 92 -11.89 10.98 5.90
C TRP A 92 -11.17 9.66 6.14
N LEU A 93 -11.92 8.60 6.47
CA LEU A 93 -11.37 7.32 6.91
C LEU A 93 -11.14 6.36 5.75
N GLU A 94 -11.87 6.52 4.64
CA GLU A 94 -11.74 5.74 3.43
C GLU A 94 -12.14 6.58 2.19
N PRO A 95 -11.74 6.17 0.96
CA PRO A 95 -12.09 6.88 -0.25
C PRO A 95 -13.61 7.00 -0.48
N GLY A 96 -14.03 8.10 -1.09
CA GLY A 96 -15.42 8.37 -1.42
C GLY A 96 -16.27 8.88 -0.25
N THR A 97 -17.54 9.14 -0.53
CA THR A 97 -18.46 9.77 0.42
C THR A 97 -18.83 8.86 1.61
N ALA A 98 -18.76 7.55 1.44
CA ALA A 98 -18.98 6.60 2.54
C ALA A 98 -17.94 6.74 3.66
N GLY A 99 -16.71 7.15 3.31
CA GLY A 99 -15.62 7.38 4.26
C GLY A 99 -15.56 8.78 4.86
N GLU A 100 -16.50 9.67 4.52
CA GLU A 100 -16.56 11.04 5.04
C GLU A 100 -17.40 11.11 6.32
N TYR A 101 -16.78 11.56 7.40
CA TYR A 101 -17.42 11.73 8.70
C TYR A 101 -17.47 13.22 9.05
N ALA A 102 -18.68 13.78 8.94
CA ALA A 102 -18.97 15.18 9.25
C ALA A 102 -19.16 15.40 10.76
N PRO A 103 -18.82 16.59 11.28
CA PRO A 103 -19.25 17.01 12.61
C PRO A 103 -20.76 17.25 12.67
N GLU A 104 -21.31 17.37 13.89
CA GLU A 104 -22.70 17.74 14.07
C GLU A 104 -22.95 19.16 13.54
N PRO A 105 -24.03 19.37 12.78
CA PRO A 105 -24.34 20.68 12.23
C PRO A 105 -24.84 21.66 13.29
N GLY A 106 -24.57 22.94 13.05
CA GLY A 106 -24.95 24.00 13.96
C GLY A 106 -24.10 24.04 15.22
N CYS A 107 -22.95 23.32 15.25
CA CYS A 107 -22.06 23.35 16.40
C CYS A 107 -21.18 24.62 16.47
N GLY A 108 -21.27 25.49 15.47
CA GLY A 108 -20.43 26.67 15.31
C GLY A 108 -19.01 26.35 14.91
N LEU A 109 -18.26 27.35 14.44
CA LEU A 109 -16.87 27.17 14.03
C LEU A 109 -15.93 27.23 15.22
N LEU A 110 -15.03 26.25 15.30
CA LEU A 110 -13.92 26.23 16.25
C LEU A 110 -12.74 27.02 15.66
N TRP A 111 -12.45 28.17 16.23
CA TRP A 111 -11.30 28.97 15.84
C TRP A 111 -10.06 28.57 16.64
N PRO A 112 -8.88 28.39 16.02
CA PRO A 112 -7.66 28.12 16.76
C PRO A 112 -7.34 29.31 17.67
N LYS A 113 -7.08 29.02 18.95
CA LYS A 113 -6.71 30.07 19.93
C LYS A 113 -5.27 30.53 19.77
N ASN A 114 -4.41 29.63 19.34
CA ASN A 114 -2.98 29.88 19.12
C ASN A 114 -2.63 29.56 17.66
N ALA A 115 -1.51 30.07 17.19
CA ALA A 115 -0.96 29.67 15.90
C ALA A 115 -0.63 28.16 15.92
N VAL A 116 -1.02 27.47 14.86
CA VAL A 116 -0.64 26.09 14.57
C VAL A 116 0.32 26.13 13.39
N HIS A 117 1.49 25.55 13.57
CA HIS A 117 2.49 25.38 12.52
C HIS A 117 2.73 23.87 12.37
N ASP A 118 2.70 23.37 11.16
CA ASP A 118 2.93 21.96 10.88
C ASP A 118 3.68 21.77 9.56
N ALA A 119 4.54 20.77 9.55
CA ALA A 119 5.30 20.37 8.39
C ALA A 119 5.60 18.88 8.48
N SER A 120 5.60 18.18 7.36
CA SER A 120 5.99 16.78 7.33
C SER A 120 7.44 16.58 7.77
N ALA A 121 7.67 15.51 8.52
CA ALA A 121 9.02 15.00 8.77
C ALA A 121 9.63 14.38 7.48
N SER A 122 8.80 14.03 6.49
CA SER A 122 9.24 13.44 5.23
C SER A 122 9.60 14.51 4.21
N THR A 123 10.82 14.47 3.70
CA THR A 123 11.33 15.37 2.63
C THR A 123 11.13 14.80 1.23
N LEU A 124 10.89 13.49 1.12
CA LEU A 124 10.43 12.80 -0.07
C LEU A 124 8.91 12.57 -0.02
N GLY A 125 8.37 11.89 -1.02
CA GLY A 125 6.94 11.63 -1.12
C GLY A 125 6.38 10.75 0.00
N ARG A 126 5.08 10.87 0.22
CA ARG A 126 4.25 10.00 1.07
C ARG A 126 3.09 9.50 0.21
N GLY A 127 2.96 8.22 0.00
CA GLY A 127 1.98 7.79 -0.97
C GLY A 127 1.66 6.31 -0.99
N PHE A 128 0.91 5.95 -2.00
CA PHE A 128 0.59 4.57 -2.32
C PHE A 128 1.21 4.17 -3.66
N SER A 129 1.55 2.89 -3.77
CA SER A 129 1.89 2.24 -5.02
C SER A 129 0.88 1.12 -5.28
N ILE A 130 0.19 1.19 -6.41
CA ILE A 130 -0.83 0.22 -6.79
C ILE A 130 -0.48 -0.27 -8.18
N GLU A 131 -0.33 -1.58 -8.33
CA GLU A 131 -0.02 -2.20 -9.62
C GLU A 131 -1.26 -2.35 -10.50
N GLY A 132 -1.07 -2.33 -11.82
CA GLY A 132 -2.07 -2.60 -12.84
C GLY A 132 -2.63 -1.36 -13.54
N ALA A 133 -3.08 -1.57 -14.79
CA ALA A 133 -3.43 -0.51 -15.74
C ALA A 133 -4.76 0.20 -15.43
N LEU A 134 -5.67 -0.42 -14.69
CA LEU A 134 -7.02 0.11 -14.44
C LEU A 134 -7.18 0.82 -13.09
N LYS A 135 -6.07 1.19 -12.43
CA LYS A 135 -6.10 1.67 -11.05
C LYS A 135 -6.18 3.19 -10.96
N GLU A 136 -7.10 3.78 -11.70
CA GLU A 136 -7.45 5.19 -11.59
C GLU A 136 -8.65 5.37 -10.66
N SER A 137 -8.48 6.14 -9.60
CA SER A 137 -9.54 6.48 -8.67
C SER A 137 -9.40 7.90 -8.20
N ALA A 138 -10.32 8.77 -8.65
CA ALA A 138 -10.39 10.15 -8.17
C ALA A 138 -10.64 10.20 -6.66
N ASP A 139 -11.49 9.31 -6.15
CA ASP A 139 -11.81 9.25 -4.72
C ASP A 139 -10.58 8.90 -3.88
N LEU A 140 -9.72 7.97 -4.34
CA LEU A 140 -8.47 7.66 -3.68
C LEU A 140 -7.52 8.87 -3.68
N LEU A 141 -7.35 9.54 -4.81
CA LEU A 141 -6.48 10.72 -4.92
C LEU A 141 -6.94 11.85 -4.00
N ILE A 142 -8.24 12.09 -3.92
CA ILE A 142 -8.84 13.09 -3.02
C ILE A 142 -8.62 12.67 -1.56
N TRP A 143 -8.84 11.38 -1.23
CA TRP A 143 -8.56 10.85 0.11
C TRP A 143 -7.09 11.03 0.49
N MET A 144 -6.16 10.74 -0.42
CA MET A 144 -4.73 10.93 -0.21
C MET A 144 -4.41 12.39 0.14
N ALA A 145 -4.92 13.36 -0.63
CA ALA A 145 -4.69 14.77 -0.37
C ALA A 145 -5.28 15.21 0.99
N ARG A 146 -6.49 14.76 1.34
CA ARG A 146 -7.16 15.02 2.62
C ARG A 146 -6.39 14.44 3.82
N ASN A 147 -5.61 13.38 3.59
CA ASN A 147 -4.71 12.78 4.57
C ASN A 147 -3.22 13.12 4.33
N ARG A 148 -2.95 14.22 3.61
CA ARG A 148 -1.61 14.81 3.42
C ARG A 148 -0.60 13.89 2.72
N MET A 149 -1.10 12.98 1.88
CA MET A 149 -0.28 12.13 1.02
C MET A 149 -0.11 12.78 -0.36
N ASN A 150 1.07 12.67 -0.95
CA ASN A 150 1.46 13.41 -2.15
C ASN A 150 2.29 12.64 -3.17
N ALA A 151 2.33 11.30 -3.13
CA ALA A 151 3.07 10.51 -4.11
C ALA A 151 2.21 9.35 -4.65
N TYR A 152 2.10 9.25 -5.98
CA TYR A 152 1.33 8.19 -6.65
C TYR A 152 1.88 7.92 -8.05
N GLY A 153 1.61 6.74 -8.60
CA GLY A 153 1.96 6.41 -9.97
C GLY A 153 1.20 7.29 -10.97
N ASP A 154 1.85 7.68 -12.06
CA ASP A 154 1.22 8.47 -13.13
C ASP A 154 -0.01 7.75 -13.70
N ARG A 155 -1.09 8.50 -13.87
CA ARG A 155 -2.36 8.00 -14.41
C ARG A 155 -2.92 9.02 -15.40
N PRO A 156 -2.84 8.74 -16.71
CA PRO A 156 -3.12 9.70 -17.77
C PRO A 156 -4.45 10.44 -17.63
N ASN A 157 -5.52 9.75 -17.23
CA ASN A 157 -6.85 10.37 -17.14
C ASN A 157 -7.02 11.26 -15.91
N THR A 158 -6.16 11.14 -14.91
CA THR A 158 -6.26 11.88 -13.64
C THR A 158 -5.11 12.87 -13.42
N ARG A 159 -4.19 13.06 -14.36
CA ARG A 159 -3.02 13.95 -14.23
C ARG A 159 -3.38 15.36 -13.77
N ALA A 160 -4.39 15.98 -14.37
CA ALA A 160 -4.84 17.32 -13.96
C ALA A 160 -5.35 17.36 -12.52
N LEU A 161 -6.04 16.31 -12.07
CA LEU A 161 -6.45 16.18 -10.68
C LEU A 161 -5.24 15.97 -9.77
N MET A 162 -4.30 15.08 -10.13
CA MET A 162 -3.07 14.84 -9.38
C MET A 162 -2.29 16.13 -9.17
N ARG A 163 -2.08 16.93 -10.23
CA ARG A 163 -1.42 18.25 -10.14
C ARG A 163 -2.18 19.25 -9.27
N LYS A 164 -3.51 19.25 -9.36
CA LYS A 164 -4.38 20.08 -8.51
C LYS A 164 -4.23 19.73 -7.03
N LEU A 165 -4.11 18.45 -6.71
CA LEU A 165 -3.95 17.94 -5.36
C LEU A 165 -2.50 17.98 -4.85
N GLY A 166 -1.53 18.36 -5.71
CA GLY A 166 -0.11 18.42 -5.37
C GLY A 166 0.56 17.04 -5.29
N ILE A 167 0.03 16.05 -6.01
CA ILE A 167 0.58 14.71 -6.05
C ILE A 167 1.74 14.68 -7.05
N VAL A 168 2.90 14.21 -6.58
CA VAL A 168 4.08 13.90 -7.38
C VAL A 168 3.79 12.64 -8.18
N MET A 169 3.97 12.73 -9.48
CA MET A 169 3.69 11.63 -10.41
C MET A 169 4.95 10.81 -10.66
N ARG A 170 4.83 9.51 -10.51
CA ARG A 170 5.93 8.55 -10.68
C ARG A 170 5.58 7.55 -11.77
N ASP A 171 6.58 7.17 -12.57
CA ASP A 171 6.46 6.11 -13.57
C ASP A 171 7.75 5.28 -13.63
N GLY A 172 7.74 4.15 -14.35
CA GLY A 172 8.90 3.27 -14.53
C GLY A 172 8.75 1.93 -13.84
N GLY A 173 9.64 1.61 -12.89
CA GLY A 173 9.69 0.31 -12.22
C GLY A 173 10.66 -0.66 -12.93
N HIS A 174 10.25 -1.93 -13.08
CA HIS A 174 11.03 -2.99 -13.75
C HIS A 174 10.95 -2.90 -15.29
N ILE A 175 10.96 -1.68 -15.85
CA ILE A 175 10.78 -1.43 -17.28
C ILE A 175 11.78 -2.17 -18.18
N PHE A 176 12.96 -2.51 -17.64
CA PHE A 176 13.98 -3.22 -18.39
C PHE A 176 13.55 -4.64 -18.78
N GLU A 177 12.56 -5.24 -18.12
CA GLU A 177 11.97 -6.51 -18.54
C GLU A 177 11.34 -6.40 -19.93
N ALA A 178 10.63 -5.30 -20.18
CA ALA A 178 10.05 -5.02 -21.49
C ALA A 178 11.08 -4.56 -22.52
N ILE A 179 12.03 -3.70 -22.11
CA ILE A 179 13.08 -3.18 -22.99
C ILE A 179 14.01 -4.30 -23.45
N LEU A 180 14.37 -5.22 -22.57
CA LEU A 180 15.27 -6.36 -22.82
C LEU A 180 14.52 -7.67 -23.04
N ALA A 181 13.22 -7.64 -23.37
CA ALA A 181 12.49 -8.87 -23.68
C ALA A 181 13.22 -9.65 -24.79
N PRO A 182 13.61 -10.93 -24.58
CA PRO A 182 14.43 -11.69 -25.51
C PRO A 182 13.83 -11.78 -26.93
N ASP A 183 12.51 -11.75 -27.01
CA ASP A 183 11.76 -11.87 -28.27
C ASP A 183 11.50 -10.52 -28.94
N ARG A 184 11.90 -9.40 -28.31
CA ARG A 184 11.71 -8.06 -28.88
C ARG A 184 12.41 -7.97 -30.25
N PRO A 185 11.69 -7.51 -31.30
CA PRO A 185 12.29 -7.37 -32.63
C PRO A 185 13.27 -6.20 -32.66
N THR A 186 14.38 -6.38 -33.32
CA THR A 186 15.35 -5.32 -33.64
C THR A 186 15.07 -4.77 -35.07
N PRO A 187 15.62 -3.61 -35.43
CA PRO A 187 15.52 -3.07 -36.79
C PRO A 187 16.03 -4.01 -37.89
N SER A 188 16.92 -4.94 -37.57
CA SER A 188 17.45 -5.95 -38.48
C SER A 188 16.49 -7.12 -38.73
N GLY A 189 15.33 -7.17 -38.05
CA GLY A 189 14.36 -8.28 -38.11
C GLY A 189 14.75 -9.49 -37.26
N ARG A 190 15.91 -9.46 -36.57
CA ARG A 190 16.29 -10.49 -35.58
C ARG A 190 15.62 -10.19 -34.24
N THR A 191 15.50 -11.19 -33.37
CA THR A 191 15.15 -10.95 -31.97
C THR A 191 16.29 -10.28 -31.21
N LEU A 192 15.99 -9.62 -30.10
CA LEU A 192 17.01 -8.96 -29.29
C LEU A 192 18.03 -9.98 -28.76
N TRP A 193 17.57 -11.16 -28.35
CA TRP A 193 18.45 -12.25 -27.94
C TRP A 193 19.40 -12.70 -29.07
N ASP A 194 18.88 -12.89 -30.28
CA ASP A 194 19.71 -13.36 -31.38
C ASP A 194 20.70 -12.29 -31.88
N ALA A 195 20.38 -11.01 -31.69
CA ALA A 195 21.23 -9.90 -32.06
C ALA A 195 22.31 -9.62 -31.00
N HIS A 196 21.95 -9.70 -29.72
CA HIS A 196 22.76 -9.26 -28.60
C HIS A 196 22.70 -10.22 -27.40
N PRO A 197 23.07 -11.50 -27.54
CA PRO A 197 23.06 -12.46 -26.42
C PRO A 197 24.03 -12.05 -25.29
N GLU A 198 25.05 -11.23 -25.61
CA GLU A 198 26.03 -10.71 -24.63
C GLU A 198 25.43 -9.67 -23.69
N TRP A 199 24.31 -9.04 -23.99
CA TRP A 199 23.64 -8.06 -23.15
C TRP A 199 23.00 -8.69 -21.90
N TYR A 200 22.60 -9.95 -22.01
CA TYR A 200 22.00 -10.68 -20.90
C TYR A 200 23.09 -11.18 -19.93
N GLY A 201 22.76 -11.21 -18.66
CA GLY A 201 23.70 -11.56 -17.61
C GLY A 201 24.21 -13.00 -17.69
N THR A 202 25.43 -13.20 -17.22
CA THR A 202 25.97 -14.54 -17.00
C THR A 202 25.52 -15.03 -15.64
N PRO A 203 24.68 -16.10 -15.53
CA PRO A 203 24.21 -16.61 -14.26
C PRO A 203 25.34 -17.23 -13.44
N ALA A 204 25.18 -17.27 -12.11
CA ALA A 204 26.11 -17.95 -11.21
C ALA A 204 26.05 -19.48 -11.38
N HIS A 205 24.88 -20.00 -11.76
CA HIS A 205 24.64 -21.43 -11.96
C HIS A 205 23.80 -21.67 -13.20
N GLY A 206 24.06 -22.77 -13.87
CA GLY A 206 23.33 -23.17 -15.08
C GLY A 206 23.75 -22.40 -16.34
N PRO A 207 23.21 -22.79 -17.50
CA PRO A 207 23.53 -22.20 -18.77
C PRO A 207 22.76 -20.89 -18.96
N LYS A 208 23.37 -19.93 -19.62
CA LYS A 208 22.72 -18.76 -20.17
C LYS A 208 21.93 -19.17 -21.43
N SER A 209 20.64 -18.93 -21.43
CA SER A 209 19.75 -19.28 -22.53
C SER A 209 18.68 -18.21 -22.74
N ARG A 210 17.99 -18.25 -23.89
CA ARG A 210 16.88 -17.35 -24.20
C ARG A 210 15.74 -17.47 -23.15
N GLN A 211 15.45 -18.68 -22.68
CA GLN A 211 14.38 -18.95 -21.71
C GLN A 211 14.73 -18.44 -20.30
N THR A 212 16.02 -18.33 -19.98
CA THR A 212 16.52 -17.86 -18.69
C THR A 212 17.11 -16.45 -18.75
N ALA A 213 17.01 -15.77 -19.87
CA ALA A 213 17.66 -14.49 -20.16
C ALA A 213 17.35 -13.41 -19.11
N LEU A 214 16.10 -13.34 -18.63
CA LEU A 214 15.66 -12.37 -17.62
C LEU A 214 15.70 -12.91 -16.18
N GLN A 215 16.27 -14.08 -15.93
CA GLN A 215 16.43 -14.65 -14.58
C GLN A 215 17.72 -14.20 -13.89
N THR A 216 18.56 -13.44 -14.58
CA THR A 216 19.80 -12.83 -14.08
C THR A 216 19.84 -11.39 -14.54
N GLN A 217 20.30 -10.47 -13.67
CA GLN A 217 20.45 -9.07 -14.03
C GLN A 217 21.33 -8.95 -15.29
N PHE A 218 20.96 -8.05 -16.19
CA PHE A 218 21.66 -7.84 -17.46
C PHE A 218 23.14 -7.41 -17.24
N CYS A 219 23.94 -7.55 -18.28
CA CYS A 219 25.40 -7.35 -18.20
C CYS A 219 25.76 -5.86 -18.33
N VAL A 220 25.76 -5.12 -17.23
CA VAL A 220 26.05 -3.66 -17.21
C VAL A 220 27.46 -3.30 -17.68
N SER A 221 28.34 -4.26 -17.86
CA SER A 221 29.69 -4.05 -18.37
C SER A 221 29.81 -4.13 -19.91
N GLN A 222 28.68 -4.36 -20.61
CA GLN A 222 28.68 -4.36 -22.08
C GLN A 222 28.67 -2.94 -22.63
N PRO A 223 29.62 -2.56 -23.47
CA PRO A 223 29.79 -1.18 -23.90
C PRO A 223 28.58 -0.59 -24.65
N GLU A 224 27.87 -1.42 -25.40
CA GLU A 224 26.73 -0.98 -26.22
C GLU A 224 25.39 -1.02 -25.49
N LEU A 225 25.29 -1.78 -24.40
CA LEU A 225 24.04 -1.96 -23.69
C LEU A 225 23.59 -0.68 -22.98
N ILE A 226 24.47 -0.05 -22.18
CA ILE A 226 24.09 1.14 -21.42
C ILE A 226 23.68 2.30 -22.34
N PRO A 227 24.39 2.64 -23.42
CA PRO A 227 23.93 3.61 -24.40
C PRO A 227 22.55 3.27 -24.99
N TYR A 228 22.30 2.01 -25.32
CA TYR A 228 21.00 1.57 -25.80
C TYR A 228 19.90 1.80 -24.75
N LEU A 229 20.14 1.41 -23.49
CA LEU A 229 19.19 1.63 -22.40
C LEU A 229 18.96 3.11 -22.11
N CYS A 230 19.98 3.96 -22.23
CA CYS A 230 19.87 5.41 -22.09
C CYS A 230 18.90 6.01 -23.14
N GLU A 231 19.05 5.61 -24.41
CA GLU A 231 18.15 6.09 -25.47
C GLU A 231 16.71 5.59 -25.30
N GLU A 232 16.53 4.34 -24.90
CA GLU A 232 15.21 3.79 -24.58
C GLU A 232 14.57 4.51 -23.39
N LEU A 233 15.34 4.80 -22.33
CA LEU A 233 14.87 5.56 -21.17
C LEU A 233 14.43 6.97 -21.57
N LEU A 234 15.24 7.70 -22.35
CA LEU A 234 14.87 9.04 -22.84
C LEU A 234 13.61 8.99 -23.69
N ARG A 235 13.46 7.96 -24.54
CA ARG A 235 12.26 7.77 -25.37
C ARG A 235 11.01 7.58 -24.51
N HIS A 236 11.11 6.89 -23.37
CA HIS A 236 9.99 6.76 -22.43
C HIS A 236 9.70 8.07 -21.72
N ILE A 237 10.73 8.78 -21.23
CA ILE A 237 10.58 10.08 -20.54
C ILE A 237 9.97 11.12 -21.48
N MET A 238 10.43 11.22 -22.73
CA MET A 238 9.89 12.17 -23.71
C MET A 238 8.58 11.69 -24.36
N GLY A 239 8.09 10.52 -24.01
CA GLY A 239 6.87 9.91 -24.52
C GLY A 239 5.84 9.64 -23.44
N PRO A 240 5.57 8.36 -23.10
CA PRO A 240 4.50 8.02 -22.15
C PRO A 240 4.70 8.59 -20.74
N TRP A 241 5.94 8.83 -20.30
CA TRP A 241 6.28 9.35 -18.96
C TRP A 241 6.55 10.85 -18.92
N HIS A 242 6.17 11.60 -19.97
CA HIS A 242 6.48 13.04 -20.08
C HIS A 242 5.99 13.86 -18.86
N GLU A 243 4.90 13.45 -18.24
CA GLU A 243 4.34 14.13 -17.08
C GLU A 243 4.88 13.61 -15.73
N ALA A 244 5.72 12.60 -15.74
CA ALA A 244 6.30 12.06 -14.50
C ALA A 244 7.35 13.02 -13.93
N ASP A 245 7.25 13.31 -12.63
CA ASP A 245 8.24 14.10 -11.89
C ASP A 245 9.44 13.22 -11.49
N GLU A 246 9.19 11.93 -11.29
CA GLU A 246 10.15 10.95 -10.82
C GLU A 246 10.02 9.66 -11.63
N ILE A 247 11.13 9.03 -11.93
CA ILE A 247 11.18 7.77 -12.66
C ILE A 247 11.84 6.67 -11.83
N ASP A 248 11.15 5.55 -11.73
CA ASP A 248 11.64 4.34 -11.07
C ASP A 248 12.55 3.59 -12.03
N VAL A 249 13.86 3.58 -11.75
CA VAL A 249 14.87 2.93 -12.58
C VAL A 249 15.37 1.68 -11.85
N TRP A 250 14.57 0.61 -11.92
CA TRP A 250 14.83 -0.62 -11.20
C TRP A 250 15.37 -1.70 -12.14
N GLY A 251 16.23 -2.58 -11.62
CA GLY A 251 16.68 -3.76 -12.33
C GLY A 251 15.53 -4.74 -12.63
N LEU A 252 15.86 -5.88 -13.21
CA LEU A 252 14.89 -6.97 -13.43
C LEU A 252 14.42 -7.55 -12.09
N ASP A 253 13.14 -7.90 -11.98
CA ASP A 253 12.59 -8.60 -10.79
C ASP A 253 12.82 -10.11 -10.89
N THR A 254 14.11 -10.49 -10.86
CA THR A 254 14.53 -11.86 -11.11
C THR A 254 14.52 -12.76 -9.89
N TRP A 255 14.62 -12.18 -8.68
CA TRP A 255 14.96 -12.90 -7.44
C TRP A 255 16.17 -13.84 -7.60
N GLY A 256 16.93 -13.59 -8.63
CA GLY A 256 18.03 -14.41 -9.07
C GLY A 256 19.37 -13.81 -8.70
N SER A 257 20.28 -14.01 -9.58
CA SER A 257 21.65 -13.55 -9.45
C SER A 257 21.91 -12.29 -10.27
N VAL A 258 22.92 -11.56 -9.90
CA VAL A 258 23.56 -10.54 -10.75
C VAL A 258 24.46 -11.19 -11.80
N CYS A 259 24.83 -10.43 -12.82
CA CYS A 259 25.79 -10.90 -13.82
C CYS A 259 27.13 -11.23 -13.17
N THR A 260 27.60 -12.46 -13.38
CA THR A 260 28.87 -12.98 -12.81
C THR A 260 30.06 -12.96 -13.77
N CYS A 261 29.98 -12.29 -14.93
CA CYS A 261 31.12 -12.12 -15.78
C CYS A 261 32.25 -11.34 -15.05
N GLU A 262 33.49 -11.53 -15.45
CA GLU A 262 34.67 -10.94 -14.79
C GLU A 262 34.56 -9.41 -14.68
N ARG A 263 34.11 -8.74 -15.75
CA ARG A 263 33.95 -7.28 -15.78
C ARG A 263 32.86 -6.78 -14.82
N CYS A 264 31.73 -7.47 -14.72
CA CYS A 264 30.70 -7.10 -13.77
C CYS A 264 31.09 -7.36 -12.31
N ARG A 265 31.77 -8.49 -12.03
CA ARG A 265 32.35 -8.76 -10.70
C ARG A 265 33.38 -7.70 -10.29
N ALA A 266 34.17 -7.19 -11.23
CA ALA A 266 35.11 -6.12 -10.97
C ALA A 266 34.44 -4.79 -10.57
N LEU A 267 33.15 -4.59 -10.85
CA LEU A 267 32.41 -3.42 -10.38
C LEU A 267 32.04 -3.49 -8.90
N GLY A 268 31.89 -4.69 -8.33
CA GLY A 268 31.48 -4.93 -6.96
C GLY A 268 30.21 -5.80 -6.87
N ASN A 269 29.42 -5.63 -5.81
CA ASN A 269 28.19 -6.38 -5.61
C ASN A 269 27.04 -5.92 -6.54
N GLY A 270 25.84 -6.48 -6.38
CA GLY A 270 24.67 -6.14 -7.22
C GLY A 270 24.29 -4.65 -7.14
N THR A 271 24.44 -4.06 -5.97
CA THR A 271 24.21 -2.64 -5.75
C THR A 271 25.23 -1.76 -6.46
N ASP A 272 26.51 -2.13 -6.43
CA ASP A 272 27.55 -1.40 -7.18
C ASP A 272 27.28 -1.44 -8.69
N GLN A 273 26.83 -2.59 -9.21
CA GLN A 273 26.43 -2.73 -10.61
C GLN A 273 25.25 -1.85 -10.98
N MET A 274 24.22 -1.77 -10.11
CA MET A 274 23.09 -0.85 -10.27
C MET A 274 23.54 0.61 -10.23
N LEU A 275 24.36 1.01 -9.27
CA LEU A 275 24.85 2.39 -9.15
C LEU A 275 25.74 2.79 -10.35
N HIS A 276 26.54 1.86 -10.88
CA HIS A 276 27.29 2.07 -12.11
C HIS A 276 26.35 2.41 -13.28
N MET A 277 25.31 1.62 -13.51
CA MET A 277 24.31 1.86 -14.54
C MET A 277 23.59 3.21 -14.32
N ALA A 278 23.11 3.45 -13.11
CA ALA A 278 22.37 4.67 -12.77
C ALA A 278 23.23 5.94 -12.97
N SER A 279 24.51 5.90 -12.62
CA SER A 279 25.44 7.00 -12.88
C SER A 279 25.58 7.33 -14.37
N HIS A 280 25.60 6.30 -15.22
CA HIS A 280 25.61 6.51 -16.67
C HIS A 280 24.30 7.10 -17.18
N PHE A 281 23.15 6.65 -16.66
CA PHE A 281 21.83 7.22 -16.99
C PHE A 281 21.75 8.68 -16.58
N ARG A 282 22.15 9.04 -15.37
CA ARG A 282 22.17 10.43 -14.91
C ARG A 282 23.04 11.28 -15.82
N SER A 283 24.28 10.87 -16.08
CA SER A 283 25.17 11.60 -16.97
C SER A 283 24.62 11.76 -18.41
N PHE A 284 23.85 10.77 -18.88
CA PHE A 284 23.18 10.85 -20.17
C PHE A 284 22.01 11.83 -20.14
N LEU A 285 21.14 11.79 -19.14
CA LEU A 285 20.00 12.70 -18.98
C LEU A 285 20.48 14.15 -18.85
N ASP A 286 21.56 14.41 -18.10
CA ASP A 286 22.15 15.75 -17.95
C ASP A 286 22.64 16.29 -19.31
N ARG A 287 23.32 15.45 -20.11
CA ARG A 287 23.72 15.82 -21.47
C ARG A 287 22.52 16.01 -22.40
N ALA A 288 21.51 15.17 -22.30
CA ALA A 288 20.28 15.27 -23.10
C ALA A 288 19.54 16.58 -22.76
N ARG A 289 19.50 16.96 -21.47
CA ARG A 289 18.95 18.24 -21.00
C ARG A 289 19.73 19.42 -21.55
N ALA A 290 21.06 19.41 -21.44
CA ALA A 290 21.93 20.45 -21.97
C ALA A 290 21.82 20.60 -23.51
N ALA A 291 21.55 19.51 -24.22
CA ALA A 291 21.37 19.48 -25.67
C ALA A 291 19.92 19.81 -26.11
N GLY A 292 18.99 20.06 -25.18
CA GLY A 292 17.58 20.33 -25.49
C GLY A 292 16.79 19.10 -25.96
N ARG A 293 17.32 17.89 -25.77
CA ARG A 293 16.62 16.64 -26.08
C ARG A 293 15.67 16.20 -24.95
N LEU A 294 15.90 16.70 -23.73
CA LEU A 294 15.06 16.55 -22.56
C LEU A 294 14.63 17.96 -22.14
N ASP A 295 13.33 18.23 -22.06
CA ASP A 295 12.76 19.57 -21.84
C ASP A 295 12.44 19.88 -20.37
N HIS A 296 12.44 18.88 -19.49
CA HIS A 296 12.17 19.02 -18.07
C HIS A 296 13.17 18.22 -17.21
N ASP A 297 13.20 18.52 -15.92
CA ASP A 297 14.01 17.79 -14.95
C ASP A 297 13.25 16.58 -14.42
N VAL A 298 13.94 15.46 -14.30
CA VAL A 298 13.37 14.20 -13.79
C VAL A 298 14.31 13.65 -12.71
N LYS A 299 13.77 13.28 -11.56
CA LYS A 299 14.52 12.54 -10.53
C LYS A 299 14.46 11.05 -10.81
N MET A 300 15.55 10.36 -10.52
CA MET A 300 15.59 8.90 -10.56
C MET A 300 15.43 8.30 -9.15
N ALA A 301 14.55 7.33 -9.03
CA ALA A 301 14.40 6.49 -7.86
C ALA A 301 15.01 5.11 -8.12
N LEU A 302 16.09 4.82 -7.42
CA LEU A 302 16.75 3.51 -7.43
C LEU A 302 16.12 2.61 -6.39
N ILE A 303 16.34 1.30 -6.42
CA ILE A 303 15.75 0.38 -5.47
C ILE A 303 16.79 -0.46 -4.73
N ALA A 304 16.65 -0.56 -3.42
CA ALA A 304 17.30 -1.54 -2.57
C ALA A 304 16.30 -2.66 -2.24
N TYR A 305 16.42 -3.78 -2.93
CA TYR A 305 15.41 -4.82 -2.98
C TYR A 305 16.01 -6.20 -3.24
N GLU A 306 15.47 -7.24 -2.61
CA GLU A 306 15.96 -8.62 -2.84
C GLU A 306 15.73 -9.08 -4.28
N GLY A 307 14.58 -8.75 -4.86
CA GLY A 307 14.23 -9.15 -6.22
C GLY A 307 15.23 -8.67 -7.28
N THR A 308 15.81 -7.51 -7.09
CA THR A 308 16.86 -6.95 -7.96
C THR A 308 18.28 -7.28 -7.52
N SER A 309 18.46 -8.01 -6.42
CA SER A 309 19.76 -8.31 -5.79
C SER A 309 20.52 -7.05 -5.32
N THR A 310 19.80 -5.99 -4.92
CA THR A 310 20.35 -4.69 -4.52
C THR A 310 20.01 -4.30 -3.08
N LEU A 311 19.48 -5.23 -2.27
CA LEU A 311 19.14 -4.96 -0.88
C LEU A 311 20.37 -4.56 -0.04
N ALA A 312 21.50 -5.25 -0.23
CA ALA A 312 22.74 -4.95 0.47
C ALA A 312 23.31 -3.58 0.05
N PRO A 313 23.89 -2.80 0.97
CA PRO A 313 24.56 -1.56 0.61
C PRO A 313 25.73 -1.80 -0.36
N PRO A 314 26.15 -0.78 -1.13
CA PRO A 314 27.28 -0.90 -2.02
C PRO A 314 28.60 -1.07 -1.27
N GLU A 315 29.55 -1.72 -1.89
CA GLU A 315 30.94 -1.85 -1.39
C GLU A 315 31.79 -0.64 -1.79
N ARG A 316 31.30 0.18 -2.72
CA ARG A 316 32.00 1.36 -3.28
C ARG A 316 31.25 2.65 -2.93
N PRO A 317 31.91 3.82 -2.99
CA PRO A 317 31.24 5.11 -2.82
C PRO A 317 30.13 5.31 -3.84
N ILE A 318 29.05 5.96 -3.41
CA ILE A 318 27.95 6.37 -4.29
C ILE A 318 28.47 7.39 -5.31
N PRO A 319 28.17 7.24 -6.61
CA PRO A 319 28.56 8.19 -7.64
C PRO A 319 28.04 9.60 -7.36
N GLN A 320 28.94 10.61 -7.46
CA GLN A 320 28.64 12.00 -7.07
C GLN A 320 27.51 12.61 -7.89
N ASN A 321 27.41 12.30 -9.19
CA ASN A 321 26.36 12.83 -10.05
C ASN A 321 24.92 12.43 -9.63
N LEU A 322 24.75 11.26 -8.98
CA LEU A 322 23.46 10.86 -8.40
C LEU A 322 23.10 11.72 -7.18
N LEU A 323 24.11 12.03 -6.35
CA LEU A 323 23.93 12.89 -5.18
C LEU A 323 23.62 14.32 -5.58
N ASP A 324 24.33 14.86 -6.57
CA ASP A 324 24.17 16.23 -7.06
C ASP A 324 22.80 16.45 -7.73
N ALA A 325 22.25 15.42 -8.38
CA ALA A 325 20.94 15.46 -9.01
C ALA A 325 19.78 15.36 -8.02
N GLY A 326 20.05 14.95 -6.76
CA GLY A 326 19.01 14.67 -5.78
C GLY A 326 18.22 13.41 -6.07
N ASP A 327 18.84 12.45 -6.77
CA ASP A 327 18.31 11.10 -6.93
C ASP A 327 18.21 10.41 -5.56
N TYR A 328 17.38 9.40 -5.42
CA TYR A 328 17.13 8.78 -4.14
C TYR A 328 16.97 7.25 -4.23
N LEU A 329 16.94 6.62 -3.08
CA LEU A 329 16.84 5.17 -2.95
C LEU A 329 15.47 4.79 -2.38
N ILE A 330 14.79 3.85 -3.00
CA ILE A 330 13.62 3.18 -2.44
C ILE A 330 14.12 1.90 -1.75
N TYR A 331 13.85 1.81 -0.46
CA TYR A 331 14.16 0.64 0.34
C TYR A 331 12.91 -0.23 0.50
N ALA A 332 12.93 -1.46 -0.04
CA ALA A 332 11.76 -2.32 -0.19
C ALA A 332 11.89 -3.65 0.59
N PRO A 333 11.48 -3.72 1.87
CA PRO A 333 11.62 -4.90 2.70
C PRO A 333 10.44 -5.89 2.55
N ILE A 334 10.17 -6.37 1.34
CA ILE A 334 8.95 -7.14 1.01
C ILE A 334 8.80 -8.47 1.78
N VAL A 335 9.91 -9.15 2.11
CA VAL A 335 9.87 -10.49 2.75
C VAL A 335 10.10 -10.41 4.27
N ARG A 336 10.01 -9.20 4.85
CA ARG A 336 10.16 -9.05 6.28
C ARG A 336 9.02 -9.72 7.06
N CYS A 337 9.23 -9.97 8.33
CA CYS A 337 8.21 -10.45 9.25
C CYS A 337 7.41 -9.27 9.81
N TYR A 338 6.08 -9.35 9.77
CA TYR A 338 5.16 -8.35 10.31
C TYR A 338 4.62 -8.71 11.71
N ALA A 339 4.93 -9.92 12.22
CA ALA A 339 4.63 -10.31 13.59
C ALA A 339 5.58 -9.66 14.62
N HIS A 340 6.78 -9.31 14.18
CA HIS A 340 7.84 -8.72 15.00
C HIS A 340 8.18 -7.32 14.53
N GLY A 341 8.68 -6.48 15.44
CA GLY A 341 9.21 -5.16 15.10
C GLY A 341 10.35 -5.25 14.07
N PHE A 342 10.53 -4.19 13.29
CA PHE A 342 11.49 -4.17 12.17
C PHE A 342 12.95 -4.45 12.59
N ASP A 343 13.36 -4.02 13.77
CA ASP A 343 14.71 -4.22 14.32
C ASP A 343 14.77 -5.26 15.45
N ASP A 344 13.77 -6.14 15.57
CA ASP A 344 13.77 -7.21 16.57
C ASP A 344 14.97 -8.14 16.38
N PRO A 345 15.92 -8.20 17.34
CA PRO A 345 17.11 -9.03 17.22
C PRO A 345 16.80 -10.53 17.22
N GLY A 346 15.64 -10.94 17.75
CA GLY A 346 15.18 -12.33 17.77
C GLY A 346 14.61 -12.80 16.42
N CYS A 347 14.23 -11.87 15.54
CA CYS A 347 13.66 -12.19 14.24
C CYS A 347 14.74 -12.20 13.14
N SER A 348 15.06 -13.40 12.63
CA SER A 348 16.12 -13.55 11.60
C SER A 348 15.81 -12.77 10.31
N TYR A 349 14.55 -12.72 9.90
CA TYR A 349 14.10 -11.95 8.72
C TYR A 349 14.30 -10.46 8.90
N ASN A 350 13.73 -9.89 9.98
CA ASN A 350 13.80 -8.46 10.22
C ASN A 350 15.22 -7.98 10.49
N ARG A 351 16.03 -8.79 11.18
CA ARG A 351 17.45 -8.48 11.42
C ARG A 351 18.24 -8.27 10.12
N ALA A 352 17.98 -9.08 9.08
CA ALA A 352 18.67 -8.93 7.80
C ALA A 352 18.29 -7.59 7.12
N TYR A 353 17.01 -7.25 7.14
CA TYR A 353 16.52 -5.97 6.61
C TYR A 353 17.02 -4.78 7.43
N ALA A 354 16.89 -4.82 8.75
CA ALA A 354 17.37 -3.74 9.62
C ALA A 354 18.88 -3.49 9.45
N SER A 355 19.67 -4.56 9.31
CA SER A 355 21.11 -4.48 9.03
C SER A 355 21.39 -3.82 7.67
N ALA A 356 20.67 -4.21 6.63
CA ALA A 356 20.82 -3.61 5.29
C ALA A 356 20.47 -2.11 5.30
N LEU A 357 19.33 -1.73 5.89
CA LEU A 357 18.92 -0.32 6.01
C LEU A 357 19.95 0.50 6.79
N SER A 358 20.42 -0.04 7.92
CA SER A 358 21.49 0.59 8.71
C SER A 358 22.77 0.77 7.89
N GLY A 359 23.17 -0.24 7.11
CA GLY A 359 24.33 -0.17 6.24
C GLY A 359 24.22 0.92 5.19
N TRP A 360 23.05 1.06 4.55
CA TRP A 360 22.79 2.15 3.60
C TRP A 360 22.92 3.52 4.28
N ASN A 361 22.39 3.68 5.48
CA ASN A 361 22.45 4.93 6.23
C ASN A 361 23.84 5.27 6.81
N GLN A 362 24.77 4.32 6.86
CA GLN A 362 26.14 4.57 7.33
C GLN A 362 27.06 5.12 6.23
N ILE A 363 26.70 4.95 4.96
CA ILE A 363 27.45 5.51 3.84
C ILE A 363 27.41 7.03 3.90
N ARG A 364 28.54 7.70 3.63
CA ARG A 364 28.62 9.17 3.61
C ARG A 364 29.44 9.64 2.41
N PRO A 365 28.90 10.54 1.55
CA PRO A 365 27.50 10.98 1.51
C PRO A 365 26.56 9.85 1.08
N HIS A 366 25.26 9.95 1.39
CA HIS A 366 24.25 8.93 1.04
C HIS A 366 23.10 9.52 0.23
N LEU A 367 22.42 8.69 -0.55
CA LEU A 367 21.14 9.02 -1.17
C LEU A 367 20.05 9.10 -0.10
N PRO A 368 19.11 10.07 -0.19
CA PRO A 368 17.93 10.04 0.64
C PRO A 368 17.19 8.70 0.48
N VAL A 369 16.62 8.17 1.55
CA VAL A 369 15.95 6.86 1.53
C VAL A 369 14.44 7.04 1.70
N MET A 370 13.67 6.51 0.76
CA MET A 370 12.23 6.31 0.86
C MET A 370 11.97 4.84 1.22
N VAL A 371 11.11 4.57 2.20
CA VAL A 371 10.71 3.20 2.54
C VAL A 371 9.47 2.83 1.76
N LEU A 372 9.52 1.71 1.03
CA LEU A 372 8.38 1.09 0.36
C LEU A 372 7.88 -0.08 1.22
N GLU A 373 6.82 0.16 1.97
CA GLU A 373 6.24 -0.83 2.89
C GLU A 373 5.14 -1.68 2.27
N TYR A 374 4.88 -2.83 2.90
CA TYR A 374 3.97 -3.87 2.42
C TYR A 374 3.06 -4.40 3.53
N TYR A 375 2.45 -3.53 4.34
CA TYR A 375 1.62 -3.96 5.48
C TYR A 375 0.43 -4.85 5.10
N ASN A 376 -0.08 -4.77 3.89
CA ASN A 376 -1.01 -5.78 3.37
C ASN A 376 -0.28 -6.90 2.62
N VAL A 377 1.00 -6.94 2.76
CA VAL A 377 2.00 -7.78 2.09
C VAL A 377 1.47 -8.38 0.82
N SER A 378 1.86 -7.79 -0.31
CA SER A 378 1.65 -8.34 -1.62
C SER A 378 0.64 -9.51 -1.71
N LYS A 379 -0.34 -9.66 -0.98
CA LYS A 379 -1.40 -10.68 -1.05
C LYS A 379 -2.21 -10.85 0.26
N PHE A 380 -2.05 -9.93 1.24
CA PHE A 380 -2.97 -9.87 2.37
C PHE A 380 -4.16 -8.91 2.12
N GLU A 381 -4.20 -8.25 0.97
CA GLU A 381 -5.19 -7.23 0.64
C GLU A 381 -6.63 -7.74 0.64
N ASP A 382 -6.85 -9.05 0.50
CA ASP A 382 -8.18 -9.66 0.61
C ASP A 382 -8.52 -10.17 2.04
N LEU A 383 -7.60 -10.08 2.99
CA LEU A 383 -7.81 -10.54 4.37
C LEU A 383 -7.95 -9.35 5.33
N PRO A 384 -8.79 -9.45 6.37
CA PRO A 384 -9.00 -8.38 7.35
C PRO A 384 -7.88 -8.32 8.40
N LEU A 385 -6.63 -8.31 7.97
CA LEU A 385 -5.48 -8.25 8.87
C LEU A 385 -5.19 -6.81 9.29
N LEU A 386 -4.67 -6.65 10.50
CA LEU A 386 -4.27 -5.37 11.07
C LEU A 386 -2.81 -5.46 11.55
N PHE A 387 -2.08 -4.34 11.45
CA PHE A 387 -0.66 -4.26 11.75
C PHE A 387 -0.34 -3.11 12.71
N THR A 388 -1.30 -2.72 13.56
CA THR A 388 -1.13 -1.57 14.47
C THR A 388 0.01 -1.80 15.47
N HIS A 389 0.25 -3.05 15.87
CA HIS A 389 1.33 -3.45 16.77
C HIS A 389 2.73 -3.21 16.20
N SER A 390 2.94 -3.45 14.90
CA SER A 390 4.25 -3.28 14.26
C SER A 390 4.48 -1.88 13.73
N MET A 391 3.43 -1.21 13.19
CA MET A 391 3.56 0.10 12.55
C MET A 391 4.17 1.16 13.47
N ALA A 392 3.74 1.23 14.74
CA ALA A 392 4.28 2.19 15.71
C ALA A 392 5.79 2.04 15.85
N HIS A 393 6.24 0.82 16.04
CA HIS A 393 7.65 0.50 16.23
C HIS A 393 8.45 0.73 14.94
N ASP A 394 7.94 0.28 13.81
CA ASP A 394 8.61 0.35 12.52
C ASP A 394 8.90 1.81 12.12
N PHE A 395 7.91 2.71 12.23
CA PHE A 395 8.10 4.12 11.90
C PHE A 395 9.09 4.82 12.81
N GLN A 396 9.19 4.42 14.08
CA GLN A 396 10.24 4.90 14.99
C GLN A 396 11.63 4.43 14.54
N VAL A 397 11.74 3.18 14.07
CA VAL A 397 12.99 2.67 13.50
C VAL A 397 13.36 3.44 12.23
N TYR A 398 12.42 3.60 11.30
CA TYR A 398 12.65 4.32 10.05
C TYR A 398 13.07 5.77 10.30
N ARG A 399 12.46 6.46 11.25
CA ARG A 399 12.88 7.80 11.65
C ARG A 399 14.31 7.82 12.18
N ARG A 400 14.65 6.92 13.11
CA ARG A 400 16.02 6.82 13.67
C ARG A 400 17.07 6.51 12.61
N THR A 401 16.69 5.80 11.57
CA THR A 401 17.57 5.48 10.44
C THR A 401 17.54 6.54 9.32
N GLY A 402 16.83 7.67 9.52
CA GLY A 402 16.85 8.79 8.59
C GLY A 402 16.02 8.58 7.32
N ALA A 403 14.98 7.76 7.37
CA ALA A 403 14.03 7.64 6.25
C ALA A 403 13.44 9.00 5.92
N ALA A 404 13.45 9.34 4.63
CA ALA A 404 13.06 10.64 4.11
C ALA A 404 11.67 10.64 3.44
N GLY A 405 11.03 9.50 3.26
CA GLY A 405 9.71 9.34 2.67
C GLY A 405 9.16 7.94 2.82
N PHE A 406 7.87 7.78 2.48
CA PHE A 406 7.17 6.52 2.70
C PHE A 406 6.18 6.24 1.58
N VAL A 407 6.19 5.04 1.05
CA VAL A 407 5.19 4.54 0.09
C VAL A 407 4.69 3.18 0.59
N TYR A 408 3.39 2.96 0.46
CA TYR A 408 2.75 1.71 0.83
C TYR A 408 2.21 1.01 -0.41
N MET A 409 2.68 -0.20 -0.66
CA MET A 409 2.36 -0.98 -1.85
C MET A 409 1.16 -1.91 -1.65
N HIS A 410 0.46 -2.22 -2.73
CA HIS A 410 -0.69 -3.13 -2.77
C HIS A 410 -1.89 -2.70 -1.91
N VAL A 411 -2.18 -1.40 -1.88
CA VAL A 411 -3.39 -0.89 -1.23
C VAL A 411 -4.59 -1.13 -2.14
N PRO A 412 -5.69 -1.75 -1.65
CA PRO A 412 -6.90 -1.90 -2.45
C PRO A 412 -7.54 -0.54 -2.75
N LEU A 413 -8.18 -0.40 -3.91
CA LEU A 413 -8.80 0.87 -4.32
C LEU A 413 -10.12 1.14 -3.59
N VAL A 414 -10.84 0.10 -3.21
CA VAL A 414 -12.17 0.15 -2.59
C VAL A 414 -12.32 -0.91 -1.51
N ASN A 415 -13.44 -0.87 -0.79
CA ASN A 415 -13.82 -1.87 0.22
C ASN A 415 -12.76 -2.04 1.32
N TRP A 416 -12.27 -0.92 1.82
CA TRP A 416 -11.27 -0.96 2.89
C TRP A 416 -11.84 -1.55 4.17
N GLY A 417 -13.09 -1.20 4.52
CA GLY A 417 -13.72 -1.65 5.72
C GLY A 417 -12.83 -1.42 6.95
N MET A 418 -12.74 -2.43 7.82
CA MET A 418 -11.87 -2.35 9.00
C MET A 418 -10.37 -2.17 8.66
N ARG A 419 -9.92 -2.54 7.46
CA ARG A 419 -8.54 -2.33 7.00
C ARG A 419 -8.20 -0.85 6.81
N ALA A 420 -9.21 0.03 6.71
CA ALA A 420 -9.02 1.48 6.61
C ALA A 420 -8.16 2.05 7.76
N LEU A 421 -8.18 1.41 8.94
CA LEU A 421 -7.30 1.81 10.04
C LEU A 421 -5.82 1.74 9.66
N THR A 422 -5.39 0.71 8.93
CA THR A 422 -3.99 0.57 8.48
C THR A 422 -3.60 1.73 7.56
N GLN A 423 -4.45 2.10 6.59
CA GLN A 423 -4.17 3.20 5.68
C GLN A 423 -4.17 4.57 6.38
N VAL A 424 -5.12 4.80 7.32
CA VAL A 424 -5.15 6.02 8.11
C VAL A 424 -3.90 6.15 8.99
N LEU A 425 -3.51 5.07 9.67
CA LEU A 425 -2.28 5.05 10.48
C LEU A 425 -1.04 5.28 9.61
N PHE A 426 -0.97 4.65 8.44
CA PHE A 426 0.15 4.86 7.52
C PHE A 426 0.26 6.33 7.09
N ALA A 427 -0.85 6.97 6.72
CA ALA A 427 -0.85 8.37 6.31
C ALA A 427 -0.41 9.31 7.44
N GLU A 428 -0.92 9.10 8.66
CA GLU A 428 -0.56 9.93 9.82
C GLU A 428 0.90 9.71 10.23
N LEU A 429 1.40 8.46 10.26
CA LEU A 429 2.79 8.15 10.58
C LEU A 429 3.78 8.57 9.50
N ALA A 430 3.39 8.53 8.23
CA ALA A 430 4.22 9.05 7.15
C ALA A 430 4.36 10.58 7.20
N TRP A 431 3.37 11.29 7.75
CA TRP A 431 3.44 12.73 8.04
C TRP A 431 4.27 13.00 9.29
N ASP A 432 3.93 12.36 10.38
CA ASP A 432 4.59 12.47 11.70
C ASP A 432 4.86 11.07 12.27
N PRO A 433 6.09 10.56 12.20
CA PRO A 433 6.46 9.26 12.77
C PRO A 433 6.28 9.15 14.31
N ASP A 434 6.12 10.27 14.99
CA ASP A 434 5.85 10.33 16.44
C ASP A 434 4.37 10.39 16.80
N ALA A 435 3.47 10.32 15.81
CA ALA A 435 2.03 10.38 16.01
C ALA A 435 1.54 9.28 16.96
N ASP A 436 0.62 9.65 17.86
CA ASP A 436 0.06 8.75 18.88
C ASP A 436 -0.96 7.78 18.25
N ILE A 437 -0.52 6.56 17.97
CA ILE A 437 -1.35 5.50 17.38
C ILE A 437 -2.58 5.19 18.23
N ALA A 438 -2.46 5.19 19.56
CA ALA A 438 -3.60 4.89 20.43
C ALA A 438 -4.69 5.96 20.32
N LYS A 439 -4.29 7.22 20.21
CA LYS A 439 -5.19 8.35 19.98
C LYS A 439 -5.83 8.26 18.59
N ILE A 440 -5.05 8.01 17.54
CA ILE A 440 -5.56 7.87 16.16
C ILE A 440 -6.56 6.72 16.08
N LYS A 441 -6.23 5.54 16.62
CA LYS A 441 -7.13 4.38 16.69
C LYS A 441 -8.41 4.69 17.46
N ALA A 442 -8.32 5.37 18.60
CA ALA A 442 -9.48 5.77 19.38
C ALA A 442 -10.39 6.73 18.62
N GLU A 443 -9.81 7.70 17.93
CA GLU A 443 -10.57 8.64 17.08
C GLU A 443 -11.20 7.95 15.88
N PHE A 444 -10.45 7.09 15.16
CA PHE A 444 -10.97 6.26 14.07
C PHE A 444 -12.21 5.49 14.50
N LEU A 445 -12.11 4.75 15.61
CA LEU A 445 -13.22 3.95 16.13
C LEU A 445 -14.41 4.83 16.54
N SER A 446 -14.15 5.95 17.21
CA SER A 446 -15.20 6.87 17.63
C SER A 446 -15.96 7.45 16.43
N ARG A 447 -15.25 7.84 15.36
CA ARG A 447 -15.89 8.40 14.16
C ARG A 447 -16.64 7.35 13.36
N ARG A 448 -16.05 6.17 13.17
CA ARG A 448 -16.65 5.10 12.37
C ARG A 448 -17.85 4.45 13.05
N TYR A 449 -17.82 4.29 14.39
CA TYR A 449 -18.78 3.47 15.12
C TYR A 449 -19.57 4.21 16.21
N GLY A 450 -19.29 5.49 16.45
CA GLY A 450 -20.01 6.32 17.40
C GLY A 450 -20.08 5.68 18.81
N ALA A 451 -21.28 5.52 19.34
CA ALA A 451 -21.54 4.94 20.66
C ALA A 451 -21.02 3.50 20.84
N TYR A 452 -20.81 2.77 19.73
CA TYR A 452 -20.34 1.39 19.74
C TYR A 452 -18.80 1.25 19.68
N ALA A 453 -18.05 2.36 19.61
CA ALA A 453 -16.60 2.37 19.50
C ALA A 453 -15.90 1.55 20.59
N GLY A 454 -16.42 1.56 21.83
CA GLY A 454 -15.86 0.76 22.93
C GLY A 454 -15.94 -0.75 22.72
N ARG A 455 -17.04 -1.23 22.13
CA ARG A 455 -17.18 -2.65 21.76
C ARG A 455 -16.28 -3.02 20.59
N LEU A 456 -16.21 -2.15 19.57
CA LEU A 456 -15.42 -2.40 18.38
C LEU A 456 -13.91 -2.32 18.66
N ARG A 457 -13.47 -1.62 19.70
CA ARG A 457 -12.06 -1.64 20.12
C ARG A 457 -11.57 -3.06 20.37
N SER A 458 -12.35 -3.88 21.10
CA SER A 458 -11.96 -5.27 21.37
C SER A 458 -11.90 -6.13 20.10
N VAL A 459 -12.79 -5.86 19.11
CA VAL A 459 -12.75 -6.52 17.80
C VAL A 459 -11.43 -6.23 17.08
N TYR A 460 -11.03 -4.96 17.01
CA TYR A 460 -9.78 -4.56 16.37
C TYR A 460 -8.54 -5.09 17.11
N ASP A 461 -8.57 -5.10 18.45
CA ASP A 461 -7.47 -5.65 19.26
C ASP A 461 -7.32 -7.18 19.02
N GLN A 462 -8.43 -7.91 18.97
CA GLN A 462 -8.43 -9.36 18.68
C GLN A 462 -7.92 -9.67 17.28
N ILE A 463 -8.30 -8.88 16.28
CA ILE A 463 -7.80 -9.07 14.90
C ILE A 463 -6.31 -8.74 14.81
N ASP A 464 -5.85 -7.68 15.45
CA ASP A 464 -4.43 -7.33 15.49
C ASP A 464 -3.60 -8.43 16.17
N MET A 465 -4.08 -8.98 17.29
CA MET A 465 -3.45 -10.14 17.95
C MET A 465 -3.48 -11.41 17.08
N ALA A 466 -4.59 -11.65 16.36
CA ALA A 466 -4.68 -12.77 15.42
C ALA A 466 -3.69 -12.61 14.26
N SER A 467 -3.52 -11.39 13.75
CA SER A 467 -2.57 -11.08 12.68
C SER A 467 -1.12 -11.39 13.09
N GLN A 468 -0.77 -11.17 14.34
CA GLN A 468 0.57 -11.51 14.88
C GLN A 468 0.86 -13.02 14.86
N GLN A 469 -0.16 -13.86 14.95
CA GLN A 469 0.02 -15.31 14.91
C GLN A 469 0.30 -15.86 13.50
N ILE A 470 -0.09 -15.14 12.45
CA ILE A 470 -0.22 -15.72 11.10
C ILE A 470 0.35 -14.85 9.97
N THR A 471 1.10 -13.84 10.27
CA THR A 471 1.65 -12.93 9.23
C THR A 471 2.52 -13.64 8.20
N SER A 472 3.13 -14.78 8.57
CA SER A 472 3.90 -15.62 7.66
C SER A 472 3.05 -16.54 6.76
N TRP A 473 1.75 -16.74 7.06
CA TRP A 473 0.93 -17.71 6.31
C TRP A 473 0.69 -17.31 4.86
N ARG A 474 0.78 -16.04 4.57
CA ARG A 474 0.58 -15.51 3.23
C ARG A 474 1.69 -14.58 2.74
N ALA A 475 2.80 -14.52 3.45
CA ALA A 475 3.94 -13.73 3.04
C ALA A 475 4.48 -14.16 1.67
N TRP A 476 5.31 -13.32 1.09
CA TRP A 476 5.84 -13.51 -0.25
C TRP A 476 6.72 -14.76 -0.35
N LYS A 477 6.64 -15.45 -1.52
CA LYS A 477 7.47 -16.59 -1.92
C LYS A 477 7.35 -17.90 -1.08
N ASP A 478 8.34 -18.73 -1.27
CA ASP A 478 8.41 -20.16 -0.89
C ASP A 478 8.28 -20.45 0.61
N ARG A 479 8.25 -19.42 1.44
CA ARG A 479 8.24 -19.52 2.90
C ARG A 479 6.85 -19.44 3.52
N SER A 480 5.84 -19.02 2.75
CA SER A 480 4.47 -18.91 3.28
C SER A 480 3.74 -20.25 3.22
N LEU A 481 2.77 -20.44 4.12
CA LEU A 481 1.87 -21.56 4.07
C LEU A 481 1.14 -21.66 2.72
N LEU A 482 0.62 -20.53 2.23
CA LEU A 482 -0.10 -20.48 0.96
C LEU A 482 0.80 -20.90 -0.21
N SER A 483 2.03 -20.41 -0.29
CA SER A 483 2.99 -20.78 -1.35
C SER A 483 3.34 -22.27 -1.30
N ARG A 484 3.51 -22.80 -0.09
CA ARG A 484 3.75 -24.25 0.10
C ARG A 484 2.57 -25.08 -0.35
N LEU A 485 1.36 -24.68 0.00
CA LEU A 485 0.15 -25.35 -0.46
C LEU A 485 -0.02 -25.22 -1.98
N GLN A 486 0.26 -24.06 -2.57
CA GLN A 486 0.18 -23.88 -4.01
C GLN A 486 1.16 -24.76 -4.81
N SER A 487 2.34 -25.00 -4.29
CA SER A 487 3.33 -25.89 -4.91
C SER A 487 3.05 -27.37 -4.71
N TRP A 488 2.08 -27.71 -3.85
CA TRP A 488 1.74 -29.10 -3.53
C TRP A 488 0.85 -29.74 -4.62
N ASN A 489 1.18 -30.95 -5.03
CA ASN A 489 0.45 -31.70 -6.05
C ASN A 489 -0.89 -32.28 -5.58
N GLY A 490 -1.21 -32.18 -4.27
CA GLY A 490 -2.43 -32.67 -3.65
C GLY A 490 -2.37 -34.10 -3.17
N GLY A 491 -1.31 -34.85 -3.46
CA GLY A 491 -1.09 -36.22 -3.03
C GLY A 491 -0.40 -36.36 -1.67
N ARG A 492 0.01 -37.56 -1.29
CA ARG A 492 0.75 -37.80 -0.05
C ARG A 492 2.09 -37.07 -0.09
N PRO A 493 2.34 -36.13 0.86
CA PRO A 493 3.57 -35.32 0.83
C PRO A 493 4.81 -36.18 1.13
N GLU A 494 5.91 -35.87 0.44
CA GLU A 494 7.22 -36.52 0.68
C GLU A 494 8.05 -35.83 1.77
N ARG A 495 7.68 -34.61 2.15
CA ARG A 495 8.43 -33.77 3.09
C ARG A 495 7.49 -33.17 4.14
N PRO A 496 7.96 -32.89 5.37
CA PRO A 496 7.14 -32.20 6.36
C PRO A 496 6.74 -30.79 5.89
N LEU A 497 5.62 -30.30 6.39
CA LEU A 497 5.21 -28.92 6.18
C LEU A 497 6.18 -27.98 6.92
N GLN A 498 6.90 -27.18 6.16
CA GLN A 498 7.71 -26.08 6.68
C GLN A 498 7.08 -24.77 6.23
N VAL A 499 6.59 -23.96 7.15
CA VAL A 499 5.96 -22.69 6.84
C VAL A 499 6.98 -21.54 6.89
N ASP A 500 7.68 -21.42 8.01
CA ASP A 500 8.81 -20.52 8.20
C ASP A 500 9.58 -20.91 9.48
N ASP A 501 10.58 -20.10 9.87
CA ASP A 501 11.40 -20.34 11.06
C ASP A 501 10.63 -20.17 12.39
N HIS A 502 9.40 -19.61 12.36
CA HIS A 502 8.57 -19.41 13.56
C HIS A 502 7.78 -20.68 13.92
N PHE A 503 7.51 -21.55 12.94
CA PHE A 503 6.77 -22.80 13.16
C PHE A 503 7.68 -24.00 12.97
N GLN A 504 8.55 -24.23 13.92
CA GLN A 504 9.54 -25.32 13.87
C GLN A 504 8.93 -26.71 14.00
N THR A 505 7.73 -26.80 14.57
CA THR A 505 7.00 -28.07 14.75
C THR A 505 5.53 -27.98 14.31
N PRO A 506 4.91 -29.11 13.92
CA PRO A 506 3.48 -29.15 13.64
C PRO A 506 2.61 -28.67 14.81
N GLU A 507 3.03 -28.96 16.04
CA GLU A 507 2.31 -28.55 17.25
C GLU A 507 2.34 -27.02 17.45
N ALA A 508 3.46 -26.37 17.14
CA ALA A 508 3.58 -24.91 17.19
C ALA A 508 2.65 -24.26 16.16
N PHE A 509 2.60 -24.80 14.94
CA PHE A 509 1.68 -24.37 13.89
C PHE A 509 0.21 -24.54 14.29
N ASP A 510 -0.16 -25.73 14.82
CA ASP A 510 -1.52 -26.00 15.28
C ASP A 510 -1.91 -25.04 16.42
N THR A 511 -1.03 -24.83 17.38
CA THR A 511 -1.27 -23.93 18.53
C THR A 511 -1.50 -22.49 18.06
N ALA A 512 -0.64 -21.95 17.22
CA ALA A 512 -0.78 -20.58 16.69
C ALA A 512 -2.06 -20.46 15.84
N GLY A 513 -2.38 -21.44 15.02
CA GLY A 513 -3.58 -21.46 14.19
C GLY A 513 -4.87 -21.50 14.99
N GLU A 514 -4.95 -22.34 16.03
CA GLU A 514 -6.14 -22.41 16.89
C GLU A 514 -6.29 -21.16 17.77
N GLN A 515 -5.20 -20.55 18.24
CA GLN A 515 -5.23 -19.25 18.93
C GLN A 515 -5.77 -18.15 18.01
N MET A 516 -5.26 -18.07 16.78
CA MET A 516 -5.77 -17.16 15.77
C MET A 516 -7.27 -17.32 15.56
N LEU A 517 -7.75 -18.57 15.34
CA LEU A 517 -9.18 -18.83 15.14
C LEU A 517 -10.01 -18.43 16.33
N SER A 518 -9.57 -18.71 17.54
CA SER A 518 -10.26 -18.29 18.77
C SER A 518 -10.45 -16.77 18.83
N LEU A 519 -9.41 -16.01 18.52
CA LEU A 519 -9.45 -14.54 18.48
C LEU A 519 -10.42 -14.02 17.40
N LEU A 520 -10.33 -14.56 16.19
CA LEU A 520 -11.21 -14.15 15.07
C LEU A 520 -12.67 -14.52 15.33
N GLN A 521 -12.96 -15.66 15.91
CA GLN A 521 -14.30 -16.07 16.27
C GLN A 521 -14.89 -15.20 17.38
N ALA A 522 -14.10 -14.81 18.37
CA ALA A 522 -14.52 -13.87 19.42
C ALA A 522 -14.81 -12.47 18.82
N ALA A 523 -13.95 -11.99 17.94
CA ALA A 523 -14.16 -10.73 17.21
C ALA A 523 -15.46 -10.80 16.37
N LEU A 524 -15.67 -11.89 15.66
CA LEU A 524 -16.84 -12.12 14.82
C LEU A 524 -18.14 -12.14 15.64
N LEU A 525 -18.13 -12.79 16.79
CA LEU A 525 -19.28 -12.81 17.71
C LEU A 525 -19.63 -11.39 18.18
N THR A 526 -18.66 -10.65 18.68
CA THR A 526 -18.83 -9.26 19.15
C THR A 526 -19.37 -8.35 18.04
N LEU A 527 -18.87 -8.52 16.81
CA LEU A 527 -19.31 -7.71 15.66
C LEU A 527 -20.77 -8.03 15.28
N ARG A 528 -21.16 -9.33 15.27
CA ARG A 528 -22.55 -9.77 15.02
C ARG A 528 -23.51 -9.24 16.07
N GLU A 529 -23.16 -9.33 17.33
CA GLU A 529 -23.96 -8.78 18.44
C GLU A 529 -24.14 -7.26 18.31
N THR A 530 -23.06 -6.55 17.95
CA THR A 530 -23.10 -5.10 17.75
C THR A 530 -24.01 -4.74 16.57
N LEU A 531 -23.88 -5.43 15.44
CA LEU A 531 -24.74 -5.19 14.28
C LEU A 531 -26.23 -5.49 14.60
N SER A 532 -26.51 -6.54 15.38
CA SER A 532 -27.87 -6.85 15.84
C SER A 532 -28.43 -5.75 16.72
N ALA A 533 -27.65 -5.21 17.65
CA ALA A 533 -28.07 -4.08 18.50
C ALA A 533 -28.36 -2.83 17.64
N VAL A 534 -27.49 -2.49 16.68
CA VAL A 534 -27.71 -1.36 15.77
C VAL A 534 -28.97 -1.55 14.92
N LYS A 535 -29.23 -2.76 14.42
CA LYS A 535 -30.45 -3.06 13.65
C LYS A 535 -31.73 -2.91 14.51
N HIS A 536 -31.65 -3.30 15.76
CA HIS A 536 -32.78 -3.13 16.69
C HIS A 536 -33.02 -1.64 17.00
N ASP A 537 -31.99 -0.89 17.33
CA ASP A 537 -32.08 0.53 17.65
C ASP A 537 -32.59 1.38 16.45
N THR A 538 -32.13 1.02 15.23
CA THR A 538 -32.54 1.71 14.00
C THR A 538 -33.92 1.27 13.49
N ALA A 539 -34.44 0.11 13.87
CA ALA A 539 -35.82 -0.30 13.52
C ALA A 539 -36.86 0.62 14.14
N ALA A 540 -36.65 1.12 15.36
CA ALA A 540 -37.48 2.11 16.00
C ALA A 540 -37.45 3.46 15.25
N ILE A 541 -36.31 3.87 14.71
CA ILE A 541 -36.13 5.12 13.94
C ILE A 541 -36.80 5.02 12.55
N ARG A 542 -36.86 3.86 11.94
CA ARG A 542 -37.42 3.66 10.57
C ARG A 542 -38.91 3.96 10.48
N THR A 543 -39.65 3.79 11.55
CA THR A 543 -41.07 4.13 11.60
C THR A 543 -41.29 5.65 11.51
N ASP A 544 -40.32 6.45 11.93
CA ASP A 544 -40.41 7.91 11.94
C ASP A 544 -39.84 8.56 10.64
N ILE A 545 -38.98 7.86 9.88
CA ILE A 545 -38.31 8.41 8.68
C ILE A 545 -39.27 8.64 7.50
N VAL A 546 -40.28 7.82 7.33
CA VAL A 546 -41.29 7.96 6.25
C VAL A 546 -42.08 9.26 6.40
N THR A 547 -42.06 9.86 7.59
CA THR A 547 -42.79 11.10 7.94
C THR A 547 -41.84 12.27 8.31
N ALA A 548 -40.49 12.08 8.25
CA ALA A 548 -39.51 13.06 8.73
C ALA A 548 -39.41 14.28 7.80
N VAL A 549 -39.94 15.40 8.28
CA VAL A 549 -39.86 16.73 7.63
C VAL A 549 -38.65 17.54 8.14
N ASN A 550 -37.92 17.04 9.18
CA ASN A 550 -36.87 17.78 9.88
C ASN A 550 -35.45 17.37 9.42
N PRO A 551 -34.57 18.31 9.02
CA PRO A 551 -33.18 18.04 8.63
C PRO A 551 -32.38 17.26 9.67
N ALA A 552 -32.58 17.46 10.97
CA ALA A 552 -31.89 16.74 12.02
C ALA A 552 -32.23 15.23 12.04
N GLN A 553 -33.48 14.88 11.78
CA GLN A 553 -33.93 13.47 11.68
C GLN A 553 -33.36 12.79 10.42
N GLN A 554 -33.30 13.50 9.29
CA GLN A 554 -32.68 12.97 8.06
C GLN A 554 -31.20 12.63 8.26
N ARG A 555 -30.48 13.44 9.02
CA ARG A 555 -29.05 13.20 9.32
C ARG A 555 -28.84 12.06 10.30
N SER A 556 -29.64 11.97 11.37
CA SER A 556 -29.58 10.83 12.28
C SER A 556 -29.83 9.52 11.54
N ALA A 557 -30.73 9.54 10.55
CA ALA A 557 -30.98 8.43 9.66
C ALA A 557 -29.78 8.12 8.75
N GLN A 558 -29.13 9.14 8.21
CA GLN A 558 -27.94 8.98 7.38
C GLN A 558 -26.76 8.42 8.20
N GLN A 559 -26.50 8.94 9.40
CA GLN A 559 -25.45 8.43 10.29
C GLN A 559 -25.73 6.98 10.71
N SER A 560 -26.99 6.64 11.01
CA SER A 560 -27.40 5.28 11.32
C SER A 560 -27.24 4.33 10.13
N ALA A 561 -27.54 4.80 8.92
CA ALA A 561 -27.32 4.04 7.69
C ALA A 561 -25.84 3.83 7.40
N GLN A 562 -25.01 4.86 7.60
CA GLN A 562 -23.55 4.79 7.45
C GLN A 562 -22.93 3.82 8.46
N LEU A 563 -23.31 3.90 9.74
CA LEU A 563 -22.87 2.96 10.78
C LEU A 563 -23.26 1.51 10.44
N ARG A 564 -24.51 1.29 10.02
CA ARG A 564 -24.96 -0.05 9.63
C ARG A 564 -24.17 -0.57 8.43
N HIS A 565 -23.96 0.27 7.42
CA HIS A 565 -23.16 -0.08 6.24
C HIS A 565 -21.74 -0.47 6.61
N ALA A 566 -21.08 0.33 7.45
CA ALA A 566 -19.72 0.04 7.94
C ALA A 566 -19.65 -1.31 8.67
N LEU A 567 -20.61 -1.60 9.58
CA LEU A 567 -20.64 -2.87 10.31
C LEU A 567 -20.98 -4.06 9.41
N GLU A 568 -21.84 -3.89 8.40
CA GLU A 568 -22.15 -4.96 7.44
C GLU A 568 -20.96 -5.28 6.52
N GLU A 569 -20.21 -4.27 6.11
CA GLU A 569 -18.97 -4.43 5.35
C GLU A 569 -17.90 -5.12 6.18
N ASP A 570 -17.67 -4.66 7.41
CA ASP A 570 -16.70 -5.26 8.34
C ASP A 570 -17.07 -6.71 8.66
N LEU A 571 -18.35 -7.00 8.88
CA LEU A 571 -18.83 -8.36 9.12
C LEU A 571 -18.55 -9.27 7.93
N ARG A 572 -18.81 -8.79 6.72
CA ARG A 572 -18.57 -9.54 5.49
C ARG A 572 -17.08 -9.87 5.34
N LEU A 573 -16.20 -8.88 5.54
CA LEU A 573 -14.74 -9.06 5.49
C LEU A 573 -14.25 -10.04 6.56
N LEU A 574 -14.75 -9.88 7.79
CA LEU A 574 -14.32 -10.71 8.91
C LEU A 574 -14.80 -12.17 8.78
N VAL A 575 -16.03 -12.40 8.27
CA VAL A 575 -16.53 -13.75 7.96
C VAL A 575 -15.68 -14.39 6.88
N TYR A 576 -15.46 -13.67 5.75
CA TYR A 576 -14.62 -14.16 4.66
C TYR A 576 -13.21 -14.50 5.16
N GLY A 577 -12.57 -13.57 5.89
CA GLY A 577 -11.22 -13.76 6.40
C GLY A 577 -11.12 -14.90 7.41
N THR A 578 -12.07 -15.01 8.34
CA THR A 578 -12.09 -16.09 9.34
C THR A 578 -12.22 -17.46 8.67
N ASP A 579 -13.16 -17.60 7.73
CA ASP A 579 -13.37 -18.88 7.02
C ASP A 579 -12.17 -19.22 6.11
N THR A 580 -11.58 -18.22 5.44
CA THR A 580 -10.38 -18.40 4.60
C THR A 580 -9.17 -18.82 5.43
N MET A 581 -8.92 -18.15 6.55
CA MET A 581 -7.81 -18.48 7.44
C MET A 581 -8.00 -19.84 8.13
N GLN A 582 -9.24 -20.16 8.50
CA GLN A 582 -9.58 -21.52 8.99
C GLN A 582 -9.32 -22.57 7.91
N LEU A 583 -9.68 -22.29 6.66
CA LEU A 583 -9.42 -23.18 5.54
C LEU A 583 -7.91 -23.41 5.34
N MET A 584 -7.10 -22.33 5.39
CA MET A 584 -5.65 -22.44 5.31
C MET A 584 -5.07 -23.31 6.43
N LEU A 585 -5.54 -23.12 7.68
CA LEU A 585 -5.12 -23.95 8.81
C LEU A 585 -5.48 -25.43 8.58
N ARG A 586 -6.73 -25.72 8.22
CA ARG A 586 -7.18 -27.11 7.97
C ARG A 586 -6.41 -27.76 6.81
N MET A 587 -6.07 -27.00 5.77
CA MET A 587 -5.22 -27.48 4.67
C MET A 587 -3.80 -27.81 5.14
N GLY A 588 -3.18 -26.97 5.98
CA GLY A 588 -1.88 -27.25 6.58
C GLY A 588 -1.90 -28.49 7.48
N GLN A 589 -2.93 -28.61 8.32
CA GLN A 589 -3.15 -29.78 9.19
C GLN A 589 -3.40 -31.07 8.37
N TYR A 590 -4.17 -30.97 7.28
CA TYR A 590 -4.41 -32.07 6.35
C TYR A 590 -3.12 -32.52 5.67
N TYR A 591 -2.32 -31.58 5.19
CA TYR A 591 -0.98 -31.87 4.65
C TYR A 591 -0.13 -32.67 5.68
N THR A 592 -0.06 -32.18 6.92
CA THR A 592 0.71 -32.80 8.01
C THR A 592 0.19 -34.17 8.37
N ALA A 593 -1.13 -34.35 8.42
CA ALA A 593 -1.75 -35.68 8.70
C ALA A 593 -1.43 -36.69 7.61
N LEU A 594 -1.49 -36.29 6.34
CA LEU A 594 -1.10 -37.14 5.20
C LEU A 594 0.39 -37.51 5.26
N TYR A 595 1.26 -36.54 5.55
CA TYR A 595 2.69 -36.80 5.70
C TYR A 595 2.99 -37.82 6.81
N ALA A 596 2.30 -37.68 7.95
CA ALA A 596 2.44 -38.58 9.10
C ALA A 596 1.76 -39.96 8.91
N GLY A 597 1.01 -40.20 7.82
CA GLY A 597 0.25 -41.42 7.62
C GLY A 597 -0.98 -41.56 8.51
N CYS A 598 -1.49 -40.47 9.07
CA CYS A 598 -2.67 -40.42 9.95
C CYS A 598 -3.95 -40.27 9.12
N ASP A 599 -4.36 -41.31 8.40
CA ASP A 599 -5.43 -41.26 7.39
C ASP A 599 -6.81 -40.92 8.00
N ASP A 600 -7.14 -41.40 9.19
CA ASP A 600 -8.39 -41.07 9.89
C ASP A 600 -8.47 -39.56 10.20
N ARG A 601 -7.37 -38.98 10.69
CA ARG A 601 -7.28 -37.55 10.93
C ARG A 601 -7.39 -36.76 9.63
N ALA A 602 -6.73 -37.21 8.57
CA ALA A 602 -6.82 -36.59 7.25
C ALA A 602 -8.25 -36.60 6.71
N ALA A 603 -8.98 -37.73 6.86
CA ALA A 603 -10.37 -37.83 6.44
C ALA A 603 -11.30 -36.87 7.22
N LEU A 604 -11.08 -36.70 8.52
CA LEU A 604 -11.83 -35.74 9.34
C LEU A 604 -11.56 -34.29 8.90
N LEU A 605 -10.31 -33.96 8.71
CA LEU A 605 -9.91 -32.62 8.25
C LEU A 605 -10.45 -32.28 6.85
N TRP A 606 -10.48 -33.28 5.97
CA TRP A 606 -11.04 -33.09 4.63
C TRP A 606 -12.53 -32.74 4.67
N ARG A 607 -13.34 -33.35 5.51
CA ARG A 607 -14.76 -32.99 5.69
C ARG A 607 -14.92 -31.55 6.15
N GLN A 608 -14.03 -31.05 7.02
CA GLN A 608 -14.04 -29.65 7.44
C GLN A 608 -13.66 -28.72 6.28
N ILE A 609 -12.68 -29.11 5.46
CA ILE A 609 -12.25 -28.37 4.26
C ILE A 609 -13.41 -28.23 3.26
N ASP A 610 -14.09 -29.34 2.93
CA ASP A 610 -15.26 -29.31 2.03
C ASP A 610 -16.38 -28.40 2.55
N THR A 611 -16.67 -28.44 3.85
CA THR A 611 -17.68 -27.57 4.48
C THR A 611 -17.29 -26.09 4.38
N LEU A 612 -16.02 -25.77 4.63
CA LEU A 612 -15.51 -24.39 4.56
C LEU A 612 -15.50 -23.88 3.11
N GLU A 613 -15.12 -24.72 2.14
CA GLU A 613 -15.15 -24.34 0.73
C GLU A 613 -16.58 -23.99 0.28
N GLN A 614 -17.57 -24.83 0.63
CA GLN A 614 -18.98 -24.57 0.32
C GLN A 614 -19.49 -23.27 0.96
N ARG A 615 -19.10 -22.99 2.21
CA ARG A 615 -19.45 -21.72 2.86
C ARG A 615 -18.84 -20.53 2.14
N LEU A 616 -17.55 -20.60 1.80
CA LEU A 616 -16.86 -19.52 1.07
C LEU A 616 -17.46 -19.25 -0.32
N GLU A 617 -18.03 -20.28 -0.97
CA GLU A 617 -18.76 -20.08 -2.24
C GLU A 617 -20.01 -19.21 -2.08
N GLN A 618 -20.71 -19.33 -0.96
CA GLN A 618 -21.88 -18.50 -0.69
C GLN A 618 -21.53 -17.01 -0.44
N TYR A 619 -20.35 -16.72 0.08
CA TYR A 619 -19.90 -15.35 0.34
C TYR A 619 -19.25 -14.68 -0.87
N TYR A 620 -18.88 -15.44 -1.91
CA TYR A 620 -18.24 -14.89 -3.10
C TYR A 620 -19.19 -14.04 -3.97
N MET A 621 -20.43 -14.47 -4.09
CA MET A 621 -21.41 -13.83 -4.98
C MET A 621 -21.82 -12.39 -4.56
N PRO A 622 -21.90 -12.03 -3.28
CA PRO A 622 -22.26 -10.67 -2.86
C PRO A 622 -21.12 -9.65 -3.02
N LEU A 623 -19.89 -10.09 -3.34
CA LEU A 623 -18.75 -9.22 -3.63
C LEU A 623 -18.76 -8.74 -5.10
N THR A 624 -19.86 -8.95 -5.84
CA THR A 624 -20.01 -8.46 -7.21
C THR A 624 -20.02 -6.93 -7.21
N PHE A 625 -18.90 -6.38 -7.63
CA PHE A 625 -18.74 -4.99 -7.99
C PHE A 625 -19.28 -4.76 -9.41
N SER A 626 -19.50 -3.50 -9.77
CA SER A 626 -19.86 -3.18 -11.14
C SER A 626 -18.82 -3.77 -12.12
N THR A 627 -19.27 -4.11 -13.31
CA THR A 627 -18.43 -4.69 -14.37
C THR A 627 -17.20 -3.85 -14.71
N ASP A 628 -17.17 -2.59 -14.30
CA ASP A 628 -16.06 -1.66 -14.53
C ASP A 628 -14.89 -1.83 -13.54
N CYS A 629 -15.03 -2.75 -12.57
CA CYS A 629 -14.06 -2.98 -11.49
C CYS A 629 -13.57 -4.44 -11.45
N LEU A 630 -13.51 -5.14 -12.58
CA LEU A 630 -13.15 -6.58 -12.64
C LEU A 630 -11.80 -6.89 -11.98
N ASP A 631 -10.80 -6.02 -12.12
CA ASP A 631 -9.48 -6.20 -11.49
C ASP A 631 -9.53 -6.07 -9.95
N LEU A 632 -10.50 -5.33 -9.42
CA LEU A 632 -10.71 -5.17 -7.98
C LEU A 632 -11.36 -6.42 -7.36
N ILE A 633 -12.18 -7.13 -8.12
CA ILE A 633 -12.81 -8.38 -7.68
C ILE A 633 -11.75 -9.48 -7.48
N SER A 634 -10.74 -9.54 -8.34
CA SER A 634 -9.68 -10.55 -8.25
C SER A 634 -8.87 -10.44 -6.96
N ASN A 635 -8.62 -9.22 -6.48
CA ASN A 635 -7.86 -8.99 -5.26
C ASN A 635 -8.65 -9.38 -4.00
N ASP A 636 -9.95 -9.07 -3.95
CA ASP A 636 -10.80 -9.37 -2.77
C ASP A 636 -11.08 -10.88 -2.56
N ALA A 637 -10.72 -11.74 -3.50
CA ALA A 637 -10.92 -13.19 -3.40
C ALA A 637 -9.66 -13.99 -3.77
N LEU A 638 -8.51 -13.33 -3.83
CA LEU A 638 -7.28 -13.93 -4.35
C LEU A 638 -6.84 -15.15 -3.52
N THR A 639 -6.86 -15.06 -2.20
CA THR A 639 -6.47 -16.18 -1.33
C THR A 639 -7.40 -17.38 -1.53
N ARG A 640 -8.70 -17.16 -1.60
CA ARG A 640 -9.70 -18.21 -1.84
C ARG A 640 -9.47 -18.86 -3.21
N THR A 641 -9.24 -18.09 -4.26
CA THR A 641 -9.00 -18.62 -5.61
C THR A 641 -7.77 -19.55 -5.62
N GLN A 642 -6.69 -19.12 -5.00
CA GLN A 642 -5.47 -19.92 -4.87
C GLN A 642 -5.67 -21.21 -4.07
N LEU A 643 -6.46 -21.17 -2.99
CA LEU A 643 -6.80 -22.36 -2.20
C LEU A 643 -7.68 -23.34 -2.97
N ARG A 644 -8.64 -22.86 -3.77
CA ARG A 644 -9.49 -23.74 -4.61
C ARG A 644 -8.68 -24.59 -5.57
N GLU A 645 -7.64 -24.06 -6.16
CA GLU A 645 -6.75 -24.84 -7.05
C GLU A 645 -6.07 -25.99 -6.30
N VAL A 646 -5.64 -25.74 -5.07
CA VAL A 646 -5.03 -26.78 -4.21
C VAL A 646 -6.07 -27.82 -3.84
N ILE A 647 -7.25 -27.42 -3.40
CA ILE A 647 -8.36 -28.31 -3.04
C ILE A 647 -8.77 -29.21 -4.22
N ALA A 648 -8.85 -28.63 -5.42
CA ALA A 648 -9.17 -29.42 -6.62
C ALA A 648 -8.14 -30.52 -6.90
N ARG A 649 -6.83 -30.24 -6.69
CA ARG A 649 -5.79 -31.28 -6.81
C ARG A 649 -5.92 -32.35 -5.72
N CYS A 650 -6.19 -31.97 -4.48
CA CYS A 650 -6.41 -32.90 -3.39
C CYS A 650 -7.64 -33.79 -3.63
N ARG A 651 -8.75 -33.19 -4.12
CA ARG A 651 -9.99 -33.93 -4.47
C ARG A 651 -9.72 -34.96 -5.56
N LYS A 652 -9.00 -34.58 -6.61
CA LYS A 652 -8.60 -35.54 -7.66
C LYS A 652 -7.78 -36.68 -7.10
N PHE A 653 -6.78 -36.40 -6.26
CA PHE A 653 -5.97 -37.48 -5.62
C PHE A 653 -6.84 -38.43 -4.78
N ARG A 654 -7.79 -37.91 -4.00
CA ARG A 654 -8.70 -38.75 -3.17
C ARG A 654 -9.57 -39.66 -4.03
N ILE A 655 -10.12 -39.14 -5.15
CA ILE A 655 -10.90 -39.96 -6.10
C ILE A 655 -10.02 -41.07 -6.68
N ASP A 656 -8.81 -40.74 -7.14
CA ASP A 656 -7.86 -41.69 -7.75
C ASP A 656 -7.42 -42.79 -6.76
N GLN A 657 -7.46 -42.51 -5.44
CA GLN A 657 -7.13 -43.47 -4.38
C GLN A 657 -8.35 -44.18 -3.75
N HIS A 658 -9.56 -43.95 -4.29
CA HIS A 658 -10.83 -44.48 -3.76
C HIS A 658 -11.09 -44.20 -2.28
N TRP A 659 -10.60 -43.03 -1.80
CA TRP A 659 -10.75 -42.64 -0.39
C TRP A 659 -12.16 -42.11 -0.06
N GLU A 660 -13.02 -41.91 -1.04
CA GLU A 660 -14.41 -41.52 -0.84
C GLU A 660 -15.29 -42.66 -0.35
N ASP A 661 -14.91 -43.92 -0.66
CA ASP A 661 -15.64 -45.15 -0.28
C ASP A 661 -15.25 -45.70 1.10
N ALA A 662 -14.22 -45.16 1.75
CA ALA A 662 -13.64 -45.75 2.98
C ALA A 662 -14.25 -45.18 4.27
N VAL A 663 -15.31 -44.39 4.20
CA VAL A 663 -15.96 -43.75 5.37
C VAL A 663 -17.48 -43.95 5.27
N CYS A 664 -17.92 -45.14 5.61
CA CYS A 664 -19.28 -45.42 6.11
C CYS A 664 -19.24 -45.65 7.61
#